data_88ca47577e4d2da0bf85bd8c361112e8
#
_entry.id   88ca47577e4d2da0bf85bd8c361112e8
#
_cell.length_a   1.000
_cell.length_b   1.000
_cell.length_c   1.000
_cell.angle_alpha   90.00
_cell.angle_beta   90.00
_cell.angle_gamma   90.00
#
_symmetry.space_group_name_H-M   'P 1'
#
loop_
_entity.id
_entity.type
_entity.pdbx_description
1 polymer ?
#
loop_
_entity_poly.entity_id
_entity_poly.type
_entity_poly.pdbx_seq_one_letter_code
_entity_poly.pdbx_strand_id
1 'polypeptide(L)'
;MYVLENVIKRYNPNYGQRSTFPLLSQYQSINSKGNKPRTNMLEPEITPELIKSHGLEPDEYNLLLEIIGRKPTFTELGIFSAMWNEHCSYKSSKKWLRLLPTKGKNVICGPGENAGIVDIGDNQAVVFKMESHNHPSYIEPRQGAATGVGGILRDVFTMGARPIAAMNALSFGEINHFKTRELVHGVVEGIGSYGNSFGVPTVGGEIRFDKSYNGNCLVNAFAAGLVDHSMIFYSAASGVGMPVVYLGAKTGRDGVGGATMASAEFDDTIEEKRPTVQVGDPFTEKRLLEACLELMKTDAVISIQDMGAAGLTCSAVEMGDKGNLGIKLNLDLVPTREENMTAYEMMLSESQERMLMVLKPEKERQCRAIFEKWDLDFAIVGETIKEDLFIIEHDGEIKAQVPLKALSGNSPEYDRPWVVPQKPKPLSETQSINPIEGLQSIISSPNYCSKKWVFQQYDCQVMADTIIAPGTGAGLVRVHGTKKELAFTADVTPRYVKADPFEGGKQAVAEAFRNLCAVGAKPIASTDNLNFGNPEKPEIMGQLVLAIEGIAEAAKKLEMPIVSGNVSLYNETDGEPILPTPTIGAVGLIGEDEEPIVNSINEGDLLLVVGVTFGHLGQSAIIDEIFNLQDGTPPKVDLHVEKQNGFFILNNKHLINACTDLSDGGIALAAFELAEKGNLGIEIDITDTATLFGEDQARYLIACNFDQAELLFVRAREQNVTINKIGVLGGDEIKFGEFYTRKDRLFRIFRDSFGEFFN
;
A
#
# COMPACT_ATOMS: atom_id res chain seq x y z
N MET A 1 25.52 22.82 21.85
CA MET A 1 24.76 24.08 21.82
C MET A 1 25.46 25.17 21.03
N TYR A 2 26.71 25.59 21.38
CA TYR A 2 27.44 26.64 20.66
C TYR A 2 27.76 26.34 19.17
N VAL A 3 27.88 25.08 18.78
CA VAL A 3 28.17 24.66 17.40
C VAL A 3 26.88 24.65 16.54
N LEU A 4 25.75 24.30 17.10
CA LEU A 4 24.45 24.33 16.40
C LEU A 4 23.95 25.75 16.09
N GLU A 5 24.14 26.68 17.02
CA GLU A 5 23.78 28.10 16.81
C GLU A 5 24.57 28.76 15.67
N ASN A 6 25.83 28.38 15.48
CA ASN A 6 26.67 28.92 14.42
C ASN A 6 26.34 28.31 13.03
N VAL A 7 25.82 27.11 13.00
CA VAL A 7 25.35 26.46 11.72
C VAL A 7 24.05 27.11 11.30
N ILE A 8 23.11 27.32 12.21
CA ILE A 8 21.79 27.92 11.90
C ILE A 8 21.97 29.38 11.40
N LYS A 9 22.88 30.16 11.98
CA LYS A 9 23.16 31.53 11.52
C LYS A 9 23.85 31.61 10.15
N ARG A 10 24.46 30.53 9.69
CA ARG A 10 25.13 30.48 8.38
C ARG A 10 24.16 30.21 7.21
N TYR A 11 23.02 29.56 7.47
CA TYR A 11 22.05 29.20 6.46
C TYR A 11 20.76 30.03 6.48
N ASN A 12 20.55 30.87 7.51
CA ASN A 12 19.40 31.76 7.55
C ASN A 12 19.77 33.12 8.22
N PRO A 13 20.25 34.10 7.43
CA PRO A 13 20.68 35.41 7.93
C PRO A 13 19.55 36.23 8.57
N ASN A 14 18.28 35.84 8.43
CA ASN A 14 17.12 36.55 8.99
C ASN A 14 16.57 35.91 10.27
N TYR A 15 17.25 34.91 10.82
CA TYR A 15 16.87 34.30 12.10
C TYR A 15 17.27 35.22 13.26
N GLY A 16 16.40 36.17 13.56
CA GLY A 16 16.63 37.10 14.66
C GLY A 16 15.78 38.37 14.68
N GLN A 17 14.94 38.55 13.66
CA GLN A 17 14.00 39.66 13.64
C GLN A 17 12.57 39.21 13.33
N ARG A 18 11.75 39.25 14.38
CA ARG A 18 10.28 39.01 14.44
C ARG A 18 9.83 37.58 14.74
N SER A 19 9.61 37.34 16.03
CA SER A 19 8.28 36.97 16.54
C SER A 19 8.37 36.79 18.06
N THR A 20 8.04 37.82 18.79
CA THR A 20 7.56 37.69 20.16
C THR A 20 6.19 37.06 20.10
N PHE A 21 6.12 35.77 20.38
CA PHE A 21 4.84 35.11 20.69
C PHE A 21 4.42 35.50 22.11
N PRO A 22 3.27 36.15 22.31
CA PRO A 22 2.76 36.51 23.63
C PRO A 22 1.91 35.37 24.20
N LEU A 23 2.47 34.18 24.45
CA LEU A 23 1.76 33.07 25.10
C LEU A 23 2.60 32.22 26.05
N LEU A 24 3.82 32.68 26.44
CA LEU A 24 4.65 31.94 27.38
C LEU A 24 4.81 32.62 28.75
N SER A 25 4.05 33.68 29.06
CA SER A 25 4.13 34.39 30.37
C SER A 25 3.00 34.12 31.35
N GLN A 26 2.10 33.14 31.06
CA GLN A 26 1.01 32.78 32.02
C GLN A 26 1.15 31.40 32.67
N TYR A 27 2.25 30.66 32.46
CA TYR A 27 2.44 29.33 33.07
C TYR A 27 3.61 29.28 34.11
N GLN A 28 3.90 30.35 34.79
CA GLN A 28 4.77 30.28 35.97
C GLN A 28 4.12 31.02 37.15
N SER A 29 3.23 30.34 37.82
CA SER A 29 2.94 30.44 39.26
C SER A 29 1.56 29.81 39.53
N ILE A 30 1.51 28.57 39.96
CA ILE A 30 0.55 28.05 40.95
C ILE A 30 1.07 26.65 41.36
N ASN A 31 2.04 26.65 42.27
CA ASN A 31 2.24 25.53 43.18
C ASN A 31 1.48 25.86 44.47
N SER A 32 0.26 25.37 44.60
CA SER A 32 -0.37 25.20 45.90
C SER A 32 -1.36 24.04 45.84
N LYS A 33 -1.09 23.08 46.69
CA LYS A 33 -1.96 21.93 47.00
C LYS A 33 -3.40 22.38 47.19
N GLY A 34 -4.27 21.86 46.35
CA GLY A 34 -5.71 21.96 46.51
C GLY A 34 -6.40 21.01 45.55
N ASN A 35 -6.98 19.92 46.07
CA ASN A 35 -7.95 19.10 45.37
C ASN A 35 -9.04 20.00 44.78
N LYS A 36 -8.91 20.34 43.47
CA LYS A 36 -10.08 20.83 42.73
C LYS A 36 -10.93 19.60 42.39
N PRO A 37 -12.23 19.65 42.64
CA PRO A 37 -13.11 18.59 42.18
C PRO A 37 -12.98 18.50 40.66
N ARG A 38 -12.68 17.30 40.12
CA ARG A 38 -12.81 17.00 38.69
C ARG A 38 -14.21 17.44 38.28
N THR A 39 -14.36 18.36 37.38
CA THR A 39 -15.62 18.61 36.69
C THR A 39 -15.94 17.31 35.95
N ASN A 40 -16.92 16.54 36.45
CA ASN A 40 -17.55 15.49 35.68
C ASN A 40 -18.08 16.16 34.40
N MET A 41 -17.35 16.04 33.28
CA MET A 41 -17.92 16.35 31.99
C MET A 41 -19.02 15.30 31.79
N LEU A 42 -20.27 15.75 31.82
CA LEU A 42 -21.41 14.90 31.52
C LEU A 42 -21.22 14.37 30.10
N GLU A 43 -21.31 13.06 29.92
CA GLU A 43 -21.31 12.47 28.58
C GLU A 43 -22.46 13.12 27.76
N PRO A 44 -22.23 13.36 26.44
CA PRO A 44 -23.28 13.96 25.62
C PRO A 44 -24.49 13.05 25.53
N GLU A 45 -25.70 13.66 25.45
CA GLU A 45 -26.92 12.91 25.20
C GLU A 45 -26.88 12.31 23.78
N ILE A 46 -27.20 11.02 23.66
CA ILE A 46 -27.22 10.32 22.36
C ILE A 46 -28.48 10.72 21.61
N THR A 47 -28.31 11.63 20.64
CA THR A 47 -29.34 12.12 19.73
C THR A 47 -29.23 11.48 18.37
N PRO A 48 -30.27 11.54 17.50
CA PRO A 48 -30.17 11.06 16.13
C PRO A 48 -29.04 11.72 15.33
N GLU A 49 -28.79 13.01 15.56
CA GLU A 49 -27.69 13.75 14.93
C GLU A 49 -26.32 13.22 15.36
N LEU A 50 -26.17 12.92 16.65
CA LEU A 50 -24.93 12.34 17.18
C LEU A 50 -24.70 10.94 16.61
N ILE A 51 -25.74 10.10 16.51
CA ILE A 51 -25.66 8.76 15.89
C ILE A 51 -25.19 8.87 14.43
N LYS A 52 -25.80 9.77 13.67
CA LYS A 52 -25.43 10.02 12.28
C LYS A 52 -23.99 10.53 12.14
N SER A 53 -23.55 11.43 13.03
CA SER A 53 -22.16 11.93 13.01
C SER A 53 -21.14 10.84 13.36
N HIS A 54 -21.56 9.73 13.96
CA HIS A 54 -20.76 8.53 14.18
C HIS A 54 -20.81 7.54 13.01
N GLY A 55 -21.43 7.90 11.88
CA GLY A 55 -21.50 7.05 10.68
C GLY A 55 -22.36 5.79 10.84
N LEU A 56 -23.24 5.74 11.84
CA LEU A 56 -24.18 4.63 12.01
C LEU A 56 -25.50 4.93 11.31
N GLU A 57 -25.92 4.02 10.44
CA GLU A 57 -27.24 4.06 9.82
C GLU A 57 -28.35 3.72 10.82
N PRO A 58 -29.62 4.15 10.58
CA PRO A 58 -30.73 3.86 11.48
C PRO A 58 -30.98 2.38 11.78
N ASP A 59 -30.78 1.50 10.80
CA ASP A 59 -30.90 0.04 10.94
C ASP A 59 -29.74 -0.54 11.77
N GLU A 60 -28.53 -0.05 11.59
CA GLU A 60 -27.36 -0.41 12.39
C GLU A 60 -27.56 0.01 13.85
N TYR A 61 -28.06 1.22 14.11
CA TYR A 61 -28.34 1.65 15.48
C TYR A 61 -29.47 0.83 16.14
N ASN A 62 -30.52 0.45 15.40
CA ASN A 62 -31.55 -0.45 15.90
C ASN A 62 -30.98 -1.82 16.23
N LEU A 63 -30.13 -2.38 15.38
CA LEU A 63 -29.42 -3.64 15.64
C LEU A 63 -28.56 -3.54 16.90
N LEU A 64 -27.84 -2.42 17.08
CA LEU A 64 -27.06 -2.16 18.29
C LEU A 64 -27.96 -2.21 19.55
N LEU A 65 -29.12 -1.54 19.51
CA LEU A 65 -30.07 -1.56 20.63
C LEU A 65 -30.62 -2.97 20.95
N GLU A 66 -30.87 -3.78 19.93
CA GLU A 66 -31.27 -5.18 20.08
C GLU A 66 -30.19 -6.02 20.76
N ILE A 67 -28.93 -5.85 20.32
CA ILE A 67 -27.77 -6.58 20.86
C ILE A 67 -27.52 -6.28 22.31
N ILE A 68 -27.49 -5.00 22.69
CA ILE A 68 -27.16 -4.62 24.09
C ILE A 68 -28.39 -4.55 25.01
N GLY A 69 -29.60 -4.56 24.45
CA GLY A 69 -30.88 -4.55 25.23
C GLY A 69 -31.14 -3.25 25.99
N ARG A 70 -30.41 -2.18 25.72
CA ARG A 70 -30.52 -0.86 26.37
C ARG A 70 -29.95 0.24 25.46
N LYS A 71 -30.04 1.51 25.86
CA LYS A 71 -29.30 2.58 25.23
C LYS A 71 -27.79 2.40 25.49
N PRO A 72 -26.93 2.65 24.48
CA PRO A 72 -25.48 2.62 24.67
C PRO A 72 -25.00 3.78 25.55
N THR A 73 -23.83 3.63 26.18
CA THR A 73 -23.06 4.76 26.69
C THR A 73 -22.42 5.50 25.51
N PHE A 74 -21.86 6.69 25.74
CA PHE A 74 -21.14 7.41 24.69
C PHE A 74 -19.89 6.65 24.21
N THR A 75 -19.19 6.00 25.13
CA THR A 75 -18.03 5.15 24.80
C THR A 75 -18.45 3.94 23.97
N GLU A 76 -19.58 3.27 24.31
CA GLU A 76 -20.09 2.16 23.51
C GLU A 76 -20.50 2.58 22.10
N LEU A 77 -21.17 3.74 21.97
CA LEU A 77 -21.52 4.29 20.66
C LEU A 77 -20.26 4.48 19.79
N GLY A 78 -19.19 5.05 20.35
CA GLY A 78 -17.91 5.22 19.65
C GLY A 78 -17.27 3.89 19.27
N ILE A 79 -17.27 2.88 20.15
CA ILE A 79 -16.74 1.55 19.89
C ILE A 79 -17.48 0.89 18.71
N PHE A 80 -18.83 0.89 18.71
CA PHE A 80 -19.62 0.36 17.60
C PHE A 80 -19.38 1.14 16.30
N SER A 81 -19.34 2.48 16.36
CA SER A 81 -19.01 3.33 15.22
C SER A 81 -17.69 2.94 14.59
N ALA A 82 -16.65 2.76 15.41
CA ALA A 82 -15.32 2.39 14.94
C ALA A 82 -15.26 0.97 14.35
N MET A 83 -15.93 0.00 14.96
CA MET A 83 -15.88 -1.39 14.51
C MET A 83 -16.83 -1.71 13.36
N TRP A 84 -17.93 -0.95 13.21
CA TRP A 84 -18.93 -1.16 12.16
C TRP A 84 -18.83 -0.21 10.97
N ASN A 85 -17.82 0.68 10.95
CA ASN A 85 -17.56 1.47 9.76
C ASN A 85 -17.09 0.58 8.59
N GLU A 86 -17.12 1.11 7.38
CA GLU A 86 -16.72 0.35 6.17
C GLU A 86 -15.26 -0.10 6.22
N HIS A 87 -14.37 0.73 6.77
CA HIS A 87 -12.93 0.47 6.81
C HIS A 87 -12.57 -0.74 7.71
N CYS A 88 -13.22 -0.88 8.88
CA CYS A 88 -12.95 -1.99 9.80
C CYS A 88 -13.79 -3.25 9.51
N SER A 89 -15.06 -3.09 9.09
CA SER A 89 -16.00 -4.22 8.94
C SER A 89 -16.06 -4.81 7.53
N TYR A 90 -15.61 -4.04 6.51
CA TYR A 90 -15.77 -4.40 5.09
C TYR A 90 -17.22 -4.73 4.70
N LYS A 91 -18.20 -4.07 5.34
CA LYS A 91 -19.63 -4.42 5.29
C LYS A 91 -20.21 -4.45 3.87
N SER A 92 -19.68 -3.64 2.94
CA SER A 92 -20.13 -3.61 1.54
C SER A 92 -19.35 -4.55 0.61
N SER A 93 -18.12 -4.93 0.97
CA SER A 93 -17.21 -5.69 0.10
C SER A 93 -16.99 -7.15 0.52
N LYS A 94 -17.17 -7.48 1.80
CA LYS A 94 -16.88 -8.80 2.40
C LYS A 94 -17.46 -9.99 1.63
N LYS A 95 -18.70 -9.85 1.11
CA LYS A 95 -19.36 -10.87 0.27
C LYS A 95 -18.52 -11.20 -0.96
N TRP A 96 -17.98 -10.18 -1.64
CA TRP A 96 -17.27 -10.30 -2.90
C TRP A 96 -15.82 -10.71 -2.72
N LEU A 97 -15.16 -10.26 -1.64
CA LEU A 97 -13.80 -10.66 -1.29
C LEU A 97 -13.65 -12.18 -1.11
N ARG A 98 -14.73 -12.87 -0.75
CA ARG A 98 -14.75 -14.35 -0.65
C ARG A 98 -14.52 -15.06 -2.00
N LEU A 99 -14.60 -14.37 -3.15
CA LEU A 99 -14.30 -14.90 -4.47
C LEU A 99 -12.80 -15.03 -4.73
N LEU A 100 -11.97 -14.27 -4.01
CA LEU A 100 -10.53 -14.25 -4.19
C LEU A 100 -9.91 -15.60 -3.82
N PRO A 101 -8.97 -16.13 -4.62
CA PRO A 101 -8.26 -17.35 -4.30
C PRO A 101 -7.21 -17.08 -3.22
N THR A 102 -7.43 -17.55 -2.02
CA THR A 102 -6.56 -17.29 -0.84
C THR A 102 -5.65 -18.48 -0.48
N LYS A 103 -5.76 -19.59 -1.20
CA LYS A 103 -5.01 -20.83 -0.92
C LYS A 103 -4.05 -21.16 -2.07
N GLY A 104 -2.86 -21.59 -1.72
CA GLY A 104 -1.83 -22.02 -2.68
C GLY A 104 -0.80 -22.93 -2.01
N LYS A 105 0.07 -23.54 -2.84
CA LYS A 105 1.07 -24.50 -2.37
C LYS A 105 1.99 -23.91 -1.29
N ASN A 106 2.35 -22.64 -1.43
CA ASN A 106 3.30 -21.96 -0.56
C ASN A 106 2.63 -21.12 0.54
N VAL A 107 1.28 -21.03 0.57
CA VAL A 107 0.58 -20.19 1.54
C VAL A 107 0.58 -20.84 2.91
N ILE A 108 1.18 -20.16 3.89
CA ILE A 108 1.14 -20.51 5.31
C ILE A 108 -0.05 -19.85 5.98
N CYS A 109 -0.25 -18.54 5.74
CA CYS A 109 -1.36 -17.77 6.27
C CYS A 109 -1.97 -16.90 5.16
N GLY A 110 -3.29 -17.00 4.99
CA GLY A 110 -4.08 -16.15 4.12
C GLY A 110 -4.72 -14.98 4.88
N PRO A 111 -5.75 -14.30 4.26
CA PRO A 111 -6.43 -13.18 4.90
C PRO A 111 -7.08 -13.55 6.24
N GLY A 112 -7.10 -12.60 7.18
CA GLY A 112 -7.66 -12.75 8.52
C GLY A 112 -6.66 -12.50 9.65
N GLU A 113 -5.37 -12.41 9.35
CA GLU A 113 -4.31 -11.93 10.22
C GLU A 113 -3.77 -10.57 9.71
N ASN A 114 -2.83 -9.96 10.41
CA ASN A 114 -2.30 -8.64 10.06
C ASN A 114 -1.65 -8.60 8.68
N ALA A 115 -0.99 -9.68 8.26
CA ALA A 115 -0.42 -9.82 6.93
C ALA A 115 -0.46 -11.28 6.45
N GLY A 116 -0.32 -11.48 5.13
CA GLY A 116 -0.21 -12.79 4.53
C GLY A 116 1.20 -13.38 4.67
N ILE A 117 1.30 -14.72 4.74
CA ILE A 117 2.57 -15.42 4.93
C ILE A 117 2.73 -16.51 3.87
N VAL A 118 3.87 -16.50 3.19
CA VAL A 118 4.19 -17.44 2.10
C VAL A 118 5.56 -18.09 2.35
N ASP A 119 5.58 -19.41 2.26
CA ASP A 119 6.81 -20.22 2.38
C ASP A 119 7.76 -19.96 1.20
N ILE A 120 9.02 -19.73 1.51
CA ILE A 120 10.11 -19.55 0.53
C ILE A 120 11.19 -20.67 0.64
N GLY A 121 10.88 -21.75 1.33
CA GLY A 121 11.79 -22.86 1.58
C GLY A 121 12.76 -22.63 2.74
N ASP A 122 13.51 -23.67 3.12
CA ASP A 122 14.53 -23.65 4.18
C ASP A 122 14.04 -23.14 5.53
N ASN A 123 12.77 -23.44 5.86
CA ASN A 123 12.09 -23.00 7.09
C ASN A 123 11.94 -21.47 7.21
N GLN A 124 11.97 -20.77 6.07
CA GLN A 124 11.79 -19.32 5.97
C GLN A 124 10.49 -18.97 5.25
N ALA A 125 9.91 -17.83 5.61
CA ALA A 125 8.72 -17.30 4.97
C ALA A 125 8.84 -15.78 4.74
N VAL A 126 8.16 -15.30 3.71
CA VAL A 126 7.92 -13.87 3.47
C VAL A 126 6.53 -13.49 3.99
N VAL A 127 6.46 -12.42 4.75
CA VAL A 127 5.25 -11.80 5.28
C VAL A 127 5.04 -10.49 4.53
N PHE A 128 3.87 -10.24 3.96
CA PHE A 128 3.62 -8.99 3.24
C PHE A 128 2.15 -8.59 3.22
N LYS A 129 1.93 -7.29 3.06
CA LYS A 129 0.61 -6.66 2.92
C LYS A 129 0.73 -5.33 2.18
N MET A 130 -0.36 -4.86 1.62
CA MET A 130 -0.53 -3.51 1.11
C MET A 130 -1.77 -2.89 1.72
N GLU A 131 -1.67 -1.60 2.11
CA GLU A 131 -2.76 -0.87 2.75
C GLU A 131 -2.82 0.58 2.29
N SER A 132 -4.04 1.16 2.26
CA SER A 132 -4.29 2.53 1.86
C SER A 132 -4.32 3.47 3.06
N HIS A 133 -3.73 4.67 2.88
CA HIS A 133 -3.77 5.76 3.86
C HIS A 133 -4.13 7.09 3.18
N ASN A 134 -5.25 7.10 2.43
CA ASN A 134 -5.64 8.15 1.49
C ASN A 134 -6.09 9.42 2.19
N HIS A 135 -7.18 9.35 2.98
CA HIS A 135 -7.81 10.48 3.63
C HIS A 135 -6.87 11.27 4.53
N PRO A 136 -6.10 10.65 5.43
CA PRO A 136 -5.11 11.36 6.25
C PRO A 136 -4.04 12.04 5.42
N SER A 137 -3.60 11.41 4.31
CA SER A 137 -2.57 11.97 3.43
C SER A 137 -3.05 13.16 2.60
N TYR A 138 -4.34 13.25 2.31
CA TYR A 138 -4.90 14.42 1.65
C TYR A 138 -4.98 15.64 2.59
N ILE A 139 -5.27 15.41 3.88
CA ILE A 139 -5.41 16.46 4.91
C ILE A 139 -4.03 16.95 5.36
N GLU A 140 -3.14 16.02 5.72
CA GLU A 140 -1.76 16.27 6.20
C GLU A 140 -0.79 15.36 5.44
N PRO A 141 -0.35 15.76 4.24
CA PRO A 141 0.35 14.86 3.32
C PRO A 141 1.56 14.17 3.92
N ARG A 142 2.37 14.91 4.68
CA ARG A 142 3.58 14.37 5.31
C ARG A 142 3.25 13.38 6.42
N GLN A 143 2.37 13.76 7.33
CA GLN A 143 2.03 12.90 8.48
C GLN A 143 1.18 11.70 8.06
N GLY A 144 0.19 11.92 7.17
CA GLY A 144 -0.64 10.85 6.65
C GLY A 144 0.17 9.78 5.91
N ALA A 145 1.11 10.19 5.05
CA ALA A 145 1.97 9.24 4.35
C ALA A 145 2.98 8.56 5.28
N ALA A 146 3.55 9.29 6.24
CA ALA A 146 4.45 8.74 7.24
C ALA A 146 3.78 7.64 8.07
N THR A 147 2.56 7.90 8.56
CA THR A 147 1.80 6.93 9.36
C THR A 147 1.27 5.75 8.54
N GLY A 148 1.02 5.94 7.24
CA GLY A 148 0.73 4.83 6.31
C GLY A 148 1.90 3.86 6.20
N VAL A 149 3.13 4.37 6.08
CA VAL A 149 4.35 3.53 6.10
C VAL A 149 4.52 2.84 7.47
N GLY A 150 4.34 3.56 8.57
CA GLY A 150 4.44 3.00 9.92
C GLY A 150 3.43 1.88 10.15
N GLY A 151 2.15 2.09 9.80
CA GLY A 151 1.10 1.09 9.96
C GLY A 151 1.41 -0.21 9.24
N ILE A 152 1.80 -0.14 7.96
CA ILE A 152 2.10 -1.35 7.18
C ILE A 152 3.34 -2.09 7.68
N LEU A 153 4.34 -1.37 8.21
CA LEU A 153 5.52 -1.99 8.83
C LEU A 153 5.14 -2.73 10.12
N ARG A 154 4.24 -2.16 10.95
CA ARG A 154 3.73 -2.81 12.17
C ARG A 154 3.00 -4.10 11.85
N ASP A 155 2.14 -4.12 10.84
CA ASP A 155 1.46 -5.33 10.38
C ASP A 155 2.44 -6.48 10.11
N VAL A 156 3.54 -6.16 9.42
CA VAL A 156 4.57 -7.14 9.07
C VAL A 156 5.30 -7.66 10.31
N PHE A 157 5.78 -6.77 11.21
CA PHE A 157 6.53 -7.26 12.36
C PHE A 157 5.64 -7.81 13.49
N THR A 158 4.34 -7.51 13.50
CA THR A 158 3.36 -8.18 14.35
C THR A 158 3.33 -9.68 14.09
N MET A 159 3.54 -10.11 12.83
CA MET A 159 3.63 -11.51 12.46
C MET A 159 4.99 -12.17 12.80
N GLY A 160 5.89 -11.45 13.47
CA GLY A 160 7.26 -11.93 13.82
C GLY A 160 8.31 -11.65 12.76
N ALA A 161 7.95 -11.03 11.65
CA ALA A 161 8.84 -10.79 10.52
C ALA A 161 9.64 -9.48 10.67
N ARG A 162 10.91 -9.51 10.27
CA ARG A 162 11.70 -8.29 10.11
C ARG A 162 11.43 -7.69 8.73
N PRO A 163 10.93 -6.44 8.63
CA PRO A 163 10.77 -5.77 7.34
C PRO A 163 12.09 -5.69 6.57
N ILE A 164 12.05 -6.02 5.26
CA ILE A 164 13.19 -6.02 4.34
C ILE A 164 12.95 -5.23 3.07
N ALA A 165 11.71 -4.88 2.77
CA ALA A 165 11.35 -4.10 1.58
C ALA A 165 10.07 -3.30 1.84
N ALA A 166 10.02 -2.09 1.28
CA ALA A 166 8.84 -1.25 1.20
C ALA A 166 8.64 -0.75 -0.23
N MET A 167 7.39 -0.46 -0.60
CA MET A 167 6.98 0.18 -1.84
C MET A 167 5.75 1.06 -1.59
N ASN A 168 5.44 1.92 -2.57
CA ASN A 168 4.22 2.72 -2.51
C ASN A 168 3.58 2.82 -3.89
N ALA A 169 2.24 2.74 -3.96
CA ALA A 169 1.48 3.07 -5.16
C ALA A 169 0.70 4.37 -4.89
N LEU A 170 1.07 5.42 -5.61
CA LEU A 170 0.61 6.78 -5.38
C LEU A 170 -0.23 7.27 -6.56
N SER A 171 -1.36 7.96 -6.27
CA SER A 171 -2.15 8.64 -7.30
C SER A 171 -2.49 10.04 -6.86
N PHE A 172 -2.23 11.01 -7.73
CA PHE A 172 -2.45 12.44 -7.47
C PHE A 172 -3.29 13.08 -8.57
N GLY A 173 -3.86 14.23 -8.27
CA GLY A 173 -4.57 15.08 -9.22
C GLY A 173 -3.68 15.55 -10.36
N GLU A 174 -4.30 16.27 -11.32
CA GLU A 174 -3.58 16.91 -12.43
C GLU A 174 -2.39 17.73 -11.92
N ILE A 175 -1.30 17.70 -12.65
CA ILE A 175 -0.05 18.38 -12.27
C ILE A 175 -0.23 19.88 -12.02
N ASN A 176 -1.14 20.51 -12.72
CA ASN A 176 -1.45 21.94 -12.60
C ASN A 176 -2.54 22.26 -11.56
N HIS A 177 -3.12 21.26 -10.91
CA HIS A 177 -4.09 21.49 -9.85
C HIS A 177 -3.38 22.09 -8.63
N PHE A 178 -4.00 23.10 -8.00
CA PHE A 178 -3.35 23.93 -6.97
C PHE A 178 -2.78 23.15 -5.77
N LYS A 179 -3.39 22.02 -5.41
CA LYS A 179 -2.97 21.21 -4.24
C LYS A 179 -1.99 20.09 -4.61
N THR A 180 -1.90 19.67 -5.88
CA THR A 180 -1.11 18.50 -6.30
C THR A 180 0.36 18.64 -5.93
N ARG A 181 0.96 19.82 -6.11
CA ARG A 181 2.36 20.05 -5.78
C ARG A 181 2.63 19.85 -4.27
N GLU A 182 1.78 20.40 -3.42
CA GLU A 182 1.88 20.24 -1.97
C GLU A 182 1.72 18.77 -1.55
N LEU A 183 0.71 18.09 -2.13
CA LEU A 183 0.46 16.67 -1.86
C LEU A 183 1.66 15.80 -2.22
N VAL A 184 2.22 15.95 -3.44
CA VAL A 184 3.37 15.18 -3.89
C VAL A 184 4.59 15.41 -3.00
N HIS A 185 4.92 16.67 -2.70
CA HIS A 185 6.05 16.98 -1.82
C HIS A 185 5.87 16.40 -0.41
N GLY A 186 4.71 16.63 0.20
CA GLY A 186 4.45 16.16 1.57
C GLY A 186 4.41 14.64 1.65
N VAL A 187 3.73 13.96 0.71
CA VAL A 187 3.65 12.50 0.68
C VAL A 187 5.04 11.87 0.48
N VAL A 188 5.80 12.34 -0.51
CA VAL A 188 7.15 11.82 -0.77
C VAL A 188 8.09 12.07 0.41
N GLU A 189 8.03 13.25 1.04
CA GLU A 189 8.79 13.54 2.26
C GLU A 189 8.37 12.63 3.43
N GLY A 190 7.06 12.42 3.62
CA GLY A 190 6.52 11.55 4.68
C GLY A 190 7.01 10.11 4.55
N ILE A 191 6.87 9.53 3.37
CA ILE A 191 7.36 8.17 3.05
C ILE A 191 8.87 8.07 3.28
N GLY A 192 9.64 9.00 2.70
CA GLY A 192 11.10 8.98 2.79
C GLY A 192 11.58 9.17 4.22
N SER A 193 11.04 10.15 4.96
CA SER A 193 11.47 10.42 6.35
C SER A 193 11.19 9.25 7.28
N TYR A 194 10.03 8.55 7.09
CA TYR A 194 9.68 7.41 7.93
C TYR A 194 10.50 6.17 7.57
N GLY A 195 10.50 5.75 6.31
CA GLY A 195 11.21 4.56 5.85
C GLY A 195 12.72 4.63 6.08
N ASN A 196 13.33 5.78 5.77
CA ASN A 196 14.76 6.01 5.95
C ASN A 196 15.16 5.96 7.44
N SER A 197 14.36 6.58 8.33
CA SER A 197 14.64 6.59 9.77
C SER A 197 14.37 5.24 10.44
N PHE A 198 13.33 4.53 9.99
CA PHE A 198 13.06 3.16 10.43
C PHE A 198 14.13 2.19 9.94
N GLY A 199 14.72 2.45 8.78
CA GLY A 199 15.78 1.65 8.19
C GLY A 199 15.25 0.43 7.40
N VAL A 200 14.23 0.64 6.56
CA VAL A 200 13.73 -0.31 5.57
C VAL A 200 13.97 0.26 4.17
N PRO A 201 14.51 -0.53 3.20
CA PRO A 201 14.72 -0.03 1.85
C PRO A 201 13.40 0.11 1.10
N THR A 202 13.18 1.24 0.42
CA THR A 202 12.10 1.41 -0.54
C THR A 202 12.60 0.99 -1.92
N VAL A 203 12.10 -0.15 -2.41
CA VAL A 203 12.69 -0.86 -3.56
C VAL A 203 11.91 -0.70 -4.85
N GLY A 204 10.73 -0.09 -4.83
CA GLY A 204 9.88 0.08 -6.01
C GLY A 204 8.63 0.88 -5.72
N GLY A 205 7.64 0.74 -6.58
CA GLY A 205 6.35 1.40 -6.51
C GLY A 205 6.01 2.18 -7.77
N GLU A 206 4.86 2.84 -7.77
CA GLU A 206 4.39 3.64 -8.89
C GLU A 206 3.84 5.00 -8.44
N ILE A 207 3.77 5.95 -9.37
CA ILE A 207 3.13 7.25 -9.18
C ILE A 207 2.39 7.66 -10.46
N ARG A 208 1.12 8.01 -10.32
CA ARG A 208 0.21 8.37 -11.41
C ARG A 208 -0.50 9.70 -11.16
N PHE A 209 -0.93 10.34 -12.24
CA PHE A 209 -1.63 11.62 -12.21
C PHE A 209 -2.87 11.54 -13.10
N ASP A 210 -4.03 11.90 -12.54
CA ASP A 210 -5.30 12.05 -13.26
C ASP A 210 -6.21 13.03 -12.54
N LYS A 211 -7.05 13.75 -13.30
CA LYS A 211 -7.99 14.74 -12.75
C LYS A 211 -8.96 14.17 -11.71
N SER A 212 -9.29 12.89 -11.80
CA SER A 212 -10.19 12.24 -10.84
C SER A 212 -9.62 12.20 -9.41
N TYR A 213 -8.31 12.38 -9.25
CA TYR A 213 -7.66 12.46 -7.93
C TYR A 213 -7.43 13.89 -7.43
N ASN A 214 -7.98 14.92 -8.10
CA ASN A 214 -7.79 16.33 -7.70
C ASN A 214 -8.23 16.61 -6.26
N GLY A 215 -9.33 16.02 -5.84
CA GLY A 215 -9.90 16.17 -4.49
C GLY A 215 -9.56 15.05 -3.52
N ASN A 216 -8.88 13.99 -3.98
CA ASN A 216 -8.62 12.79 -3.16
C ASN A 216 -7.42 12.02 -3.73
N CYS A 217 -6.25 12.18 -3.12
CA CYS A 217 -5.07 11.40 -3.51
C CYS A 217 -5.12 9.97 -2.95
N LEU A 218 -4.44 9.03 -3.63
CA LEU A 218 -4.22 7.70 -3.11
C LEU A 218 -2.77 7.55 -2.63
N VAL A 219 -2.62 7.04 -1.42
CA VAL A 219 -1.34 6.72 -0.81
C VAL A 219 -1.43 5.29 -0.29
N ASN A 220 -0.96 4.35 -1.11
CA ASN A 220 -0.97 2.93 -0.78
C ASN A 220 0.45 2.50 -0.42
N ALA A 221 0.63 1.96 0.78
CA ALA A 221 1.90 1.50 1.28
C ALA A 221 1.97 -0.03 1.30
N PHE A 222 3.07 -0.57 0.78
CA PHE A 222 3.38 -2.01 0.80
C PHE A 222 4.61 -2.24 1.67
N ALA A 223 4.60 -3.31 2.46
CA ALA A 223 5.77 -3.80 3.17
C ALA A 223 5.88 -5.32 3.07
N ALA A 224 7.13 -5.79 3.03
CA ALA A 224 7.46 -7.20 3.11
C ALA A 224 8.57 -7.44 4.15
N GLY A 225 8.49 -8.57 4.86
CA GLY A 225 9.47 -8.96 5.88
C GLY A 225 9.78 -10.45 5.84
N LEU A 226 10.89 -10.83 6.46
CA LEU A 226 11.34 -12.22 6.58
C LEU A 226 11.11 -12.75 7.99
N VAL A 227 10.70 -14.02 8.08
CA VAL A 227 10.48 -14.74 9.34
C VAL A 227 10.88 -16.21 9.19
N ASP A 228 11.42 -16.79 10.24
CA ASP A 228 11.54 -18.24 10.35
C ASP A 228 10.19 -18.84 10.75
N HIS A 229 9.81 -20.02 10.23
CA HIS A 229 8.50 -20.65 10.52
C HIS A 229 8.22 -20.78 12.03
N SER A 230 9.25 -21.06 12.85
CA SER A 230 9.13 -21.16 14.29
C SER A 230 8.89 -19.83 15.02
N MET A 231 9.05 -18.71 14.30
CA MET A 231 8.93 -17.35 14.82
C MET A 231 7.69 -16.62 14.28
N ILE A 232 6.75 -17.34 13.68
CA ILE A 232 5.48 -16.79 13.24
C ILE A 232 4.56 -16.61 14.45
N PHE A 233 4.02 -15.42 14.63
CA PHE A 233 3.08 -15.06 15.68
C PHE A 233 1.71 -14.69 15.10
N TYR A 234 0.68 -14.91 15.90
CA TYR A 234 -0.72 -14.64 15.52
C TYR A 234 -1.40 -13.79 16.58
N SER A 235 -2.52 -13.18 16.19
CA SER A 235 -3.26 -12.28 17.07
C SER A 235 -4.25 -12.97 18.02
N ALA A 236 -4.56 -14.26 17.82
CA ALA A 236 -5.54 -14.99 18.63
C ALA A 236 -5.14 -15.11 20.10
N ALA A 237 -5.88 -14.47 21.02
CA ALA A 237 -5.67 -14.60 22.46
C ALA A 237 -5.95 -16.02 22.94
N SER A 238 -5.19 -16.49 23.94
CA SER A 238 -5.34 -17.83 24.51
C SER A 238 -5.11 -17.83 26.02
N GLY A 239 -5.91 -18.61 26.73
CA GLY A 239 -5.90 -18.69 28.20
C GLY A 239 -6.81 -17.66 28.84
N VAL A 240 -7.50 -18.03 29.93
CA VAL A 240 -8.36 -17.14 30.75
C VAL A 240 -7.52 -16.53 31.87
N GLY A 241 -7.70 -15.25 32.17
CA GLY A 241 -6.93 -14.53 33.20
C GLY A 241 -5.49 -14.20 32.78
N MET A 242 -5.20 -14.25 31.47
CA MET A 242 -3.88 -13.84 30.97
C MET A 242 -3.79 -12.32 30.89
N PRO A 243 -2.64 -11.71 31.25
CA PRO A 243 -2.49 -10.26 31.21
C PRO A 243 -2.53 -9.74 29.77
N VAL A 244 -3.36 -8.73 29.55
CA VAL A 244 -3.37 -7.91 28.35
C VAL A 244 -2.45 -6.72 28.57
N VAL A 245 -1.44 -6.59 27.72
CA VAL A 245 -0.32 -5.68 27.94
C VAL A 245 -0.23 -4.66 26.80
N TYR A 246 -0.23 -3.41 27.18
CA TYR A 246 0.01 -2.25 26.33
C TYR A 246 1.52 -1.98 26.23
N LEU A 247 2.02 -1.73 25.03
CA LEU A 247 3.43 -1.56 24.71
C LEU A 247 3.66 -0.43 23.72
N GLY A 248 4.75 0.33 23.88
CA GLY A 248 5.20 1.31 22.90
C GLY A 248 5.01 2.76 23.34
N ALA A 249 4.54 3.62 22.44
CA ALA A 249 4.30 5.04 22.70
C ALA A 249 3.07 5.28 23.58
N LYS A 250 2.99 6.48 24.19
CA LYS A 250 1.81 6.86 25.01
C LYS A 250 0.63 7.26 24.15
N THR A 251 -0.57 6.93 24.61
CA THR A 251 -1.85 7.33 24.01
C THR A 251 -2.08 8.84 24.11
N GLY A 252 -2.38 9.50 23.01
CA GLY A 252 -2.78 10.89 22.88
C GLY A 252 -4.17 11.03 22.26
N ARG A 253 -4.60 12.27 21.98
CA ARG A 253 -5.88 12.58 21.32
C ARG A 253 -5.78 12.54 19.78
N ASP A 254 -4.62 12.25 19.22
CA ASP A 254 -4.42 12.11 17.78
C ASP A 254 -5.18 10.91 17.21
N GLY A 255 -5.79 11.10 16.05
CA GLY A 255 -6.51 10.07 15.34
C GLY A 255 -7.88 9.67 15.93
N VAL A 256 -8.40 10.37 16.96
CA VAL A 256 -9.72 10.06 17.52
C VAL A 256 -10.78 10.24 16.44
N GLY A 257 -11.44 9.12 16.06
CA GLY A 257 -12.44 9.08 14.98
C GLY A 257 -11.84 8.95 13.57
N GLY A 258 -10.55 8.66 13.44
CA GLY A 258 -9.86 8.49 12.15
C GLY A 258 -10.47 7.40 11.28
N ALA A 259 -10.74 6.23 11.82
CA ALA A 259 -11.38 5.12 11.10
C ALA A 259 -12.77 5.47 10.56
N THR A 260 -13.57 6.21 11.32
CA THR A 260 -14.88 6.70 10.87
C THR A 260 -14.73 7.75 9.76
N MET A 261 -13.75 8.65 9.89
CA MET A 261 -13.43 9.63 8.85
C MET A 261 -12.99 8.94 7.54
N ALA A 262 -12.20 7.88 7.61
CA ALA A 262 -11.73 7.14 6.43
C ALA A 262 -12.87 6.45 5.65
N SER A 263 -14.08 6.39 6.21
CA SER A 263 -15.30 5.84 5.60
C SER A 263 -16.29 6.92 5.17
N ALA A 264 -15.88 8.19 5.06
CA ALA A 264 -16.71 9.32 4.66
C ALA A 264 -16.21 9.97 3.38
N GLU A 265 -17.12 10.51 2.57
CA GLU A 265 -16.78 11.34 1.40
C GLU A 265 -16.11 12.66 1.84
N PHE A 266 -15.28 13.23 0.96
CA PHE A 266 -14.72 14.55 1.15
C PHE A 266 -15.70 15.65 0.79
N ASP A 267 -15.70 16.71 1.59
CA ASP A 267 -16.45 17.94 1.39
C ASP A 267 -15.60 19.16 1.78
N ASP A 268 -16.14 20.36 1.63
CA ASP A 268 -15.47 21.64 1.95
C ASP A 268 -14.99 21.76 3.41
N THR A 269 -15.44 20.88 4.32
CA THR A 269 -15.08 20.89 5.75
C THR A 269 -13.88 19.99 6.09
N ILE A 270 -13.24 19.38 5.09
CA ILE A 270 -12.20 18.37 5.28
C ILE A 270 -11.00 18.89 6.10
N GLU A 271 -10.64 20.17 5.95
CA GLU A 271 -9.53 20.76 6.71
C GLU A 271 -9.83 20.91 8.22
N GLU A 272 -11.11 20.98 8.60
CA GLU A 272 -11.53 21.00 10.00
C GLU A 272 -11.27 19.66 10.69
N LYS A 273 -11.11 18.58 9.91
CA LYS A 273 -10.80 17.22 10.39
C LYS A 273 -9.30 16.99 10.65
N ARG A 274 -8.46 18.01 10.52
CA ARG A 274 -7.01 17.92 10.77
C ARG A 274 -6.63 17.27 12.12
N PRO A 275 -7.35 17.49 13.24
CA PRO A 275 -7.06 16.82 14.50
C PRO A 275 -7.24 15.30 14.49
N THR A 276 -7.94 14.74 13.49
CA THR A 276 -8.15 13.29 13.34
C THR A 276 -6.96 12.60 12.64
N VAL A 277 -5.97 13.35 12.15
CA VAL A 277 -4.78 12.79 11.52
C VAL A 277 -3.77 12.37 12.60
N GLN A 278 -3.23 11.18 12.43
CA GLN A 278 -2.22 10.62 13.30
C GLN A 278 -0.85 11.31 13.09
N VAL A 279 0.01 11.23 14.10
CA VAL A 279 1.39 11.71 14.04
C VAL A 279 2.33 10.52 14.23
N GLY A 280 3.22 10.28 13.25
CA GLY A 280 4.16 9.17 13.27
C GLY A 280 5.55 9.56 13.81
N ASP A 281 6.16 8.66 14.59
CA ASP A 281 7.54 8.75 15.08
C ASP A 281 8.35 7.51 14.68
N PRO A 282 9.05 7.55 13.53
CA PRO A 282 9.79 6.39 13.03
C PRO A 282 10.92 5.95 13.97
N PHE A 283 11.45 6.83 14.79
CA PHE A 283 12.47 6.46 15.77
C PHE A 283 11.88 5.60 16.89
N THR A 284 10.72 5.98 17.41
CA THR A 284 10.00 5.17 18.40
C THR A 284 9.55 3.85 17.79
N GLU A 285 9.09 3.83 16.55
CA GLU A 285 8.69 2.59 15.88
C GLU A 285 9.87 1.64 15.63
N LYS A 286 11.04 2.17 15.28
CA LYS A 286 12.27 1.37 15.18
C LYS A 286 12.61 0.68 16.49
N ARG A 287 12.53 1.39 17.62
CA ARG A 287 12.75 0.80 18.95
C ARG A 287 11.68 -0.25 19.27
N LEU A 288 10.43 0.02 18.91
CA LEU A 288 9.32 -0.91 19.10
C LEU A 288 9.51 -2.21 18.33
N LEU A 289 9.92 -2.13 17.05
CA LEU A 289 10.31 -3.30 16.25
C LEU A 289 11.36 -4.15 16.97
N GLU A 290 12.47 -3.52 17.40
CA GLU A 290 13.57 -4.26 18.01
C GLU A 290 13.15 -4.87 19.36
N ALA A 291 12.36 -4.17 20.16
CA ALA A 291 11.81 -4.67 21.42
C ALA A 291 10.85 -5.85 21.20
N CYS A 292 9.95 -5.75 20.24
CA CYS A 292 9.01 -6.82 19.88
C CYS A 292 9.75 -8.07 19.38
N LEU A 293 10.69 -7.93 18.44
CA LEU A 293 11.44 -9.05 17.91
C LEU A 293 12.38 -9.70 18.98
N GLU A 294 12.91 -8.90 19.93
CA GLU A 294 13.66 -9.43 21.06
C GLU A 294 12.75 -10.22 22.01
N LEU A 295 11.55 -9.69 22.30
CA LEU A 295 10.57 -10.36 23.15
C LEU A 295 10.04 -11.66 22.52
N MET A 296 9.78 -11.65 21.22
CA MET A 296 9.31 -12.83 20.46
C MET A 296 10.31 -13.99 20.44
N LYS A 297 11.61 -13.73 20.62
CA LYS A 297 12.62 -14.79 20.78
C LYS A 297 12.53 -15.51 22.12
N THR A 298 11.71 -14.99 23.02
CA THR A 298 11.40 -15.66 24.29
C THR A 298 10.11 -16.49 24.14
N ASP A 299 9.79 -17.28 25.16
CA ASP A 299 8.52 -18.02 25.22
C ASP A 299 7.39 -17.21 25.90
N ALA A 300 7.53 -15.89 26.01
CA ALA A 300 6.63 -15.05 26.81
C ALA A 300 5.34 -14.67 26.07
N VAL A 301 5.41 -14.49 24.76
CA VAL A 301 4.27 -13.99 23.94
C VAL A 301 3.28 -15.10 23.66
N ILE A 302 2.00 -14.86 23.98
CA ILE A 302 0.87 -15.73 23.61
C ILE A 302 0.25 -15.24 22.31
N SER A 303 -0.05 -13.94 22.22
CA SER A 303 -0.57 -13.30 21.03
C SER A 303 -0.17 -11.83 20.99
N ILE A 304 -0.19 -11.24 19.78
CA ILE A 304 0.20 -9.86 19.53
C ILE A 304 -0.66 -9.26 18.43
N GLN A 305 -0.99 -7.99 18.59
CA GLN A 305 -1.71 -7.17 17.63
C GLN A 305 -1.14 -5.75 17.65
N ASP A 306 -1.05 -5.09 16.49
CA ASP A 306 -0.76 -3.67 16.43
C ASP A 306 -2.00 -2.81 16.80
N MET A 307 -1.79 -1.57 17.14
CA MET A 307 -2.86 -0.59 17.35
C MET A 307 -2.89 0.35 16.13
N GLY A 308 -3.50 -0.11 15.05
CA GLY A 308 -3.75 0.65 13.83
C GLY A 308 -5.07 1.44 13.88
N ALA A 309 -5.92 1.25 12.88
CA ALA A 309 -7.25 1.85 12.82
C ALA A 309 -8.08 1.48 14.06
N ALA A 310 -8.84 2.46 14.58
CA ALA A 310 -9.59 2.35 15.84
C ALA A 310 -8.75 1.95 17.08
N GLY A 311 -7.43 1.97 16.99
CA GLY A 311 -6.48 1.87 18.08
C GLY A 311 -6.69 0.70 19.04
N LEU A 312 -6.83 1.00 20.35
CA LEU A 312 -6.99 -0.01 21.39
C LEU A 312 -8.31 -0.82 21.25
N THR A 313 -9.34 -0.23 20.64
CA THR A 313 -10.61 -0.92 20.40
C THR A 313 -10.44 -2.09 19.45
N CYS A 314 -9.92 -1.83 18.24
CA CYS A 314 -9.79 -2.86 17.20
C CYS A 314 -8.84 -3.97 17.64
N SER A 315 -7.65 -3.61 18.14
CA SER A 315 -6.66 -4.60 18.58
C SER A 315 -7.19 -5.53 19.67
N ALA A 316 -7.87 -5.01 20.70
CA ALA A 316 -8.43 -5.83 21.76
C ALA A 316 -9.58 -6.73 21.27
N VAL A 317 -10.47 -6.18 20.43
CA VAL A 317 -11.62 -6.93 19.88
C VAL A 317 -11.14 -8.07 18.99
N GLU A 318 -10.19 -7.83 18.07
CA GLU A 318 -9.67 -8.85 17.18
C GLU A 318 -8.95 -9.98 17.93
N MET A 319 -8.12 -9.63 18.92
CA MET A 319 -7.42 -10.64 19.72
C MET A 319 -8.42 -11.53 20.49
N GLY A 320 -9.47 -10.92 21.06
CA GLY A 320 -10.52 -11.62 21.80
C GLY A 320 -11.36 -12.52 20.89
N ASP A 321 -11.84 -11.99 19.76
CA ASP A 321 -12.69 -12.73 18.82
C ASP A 321 -11.97 -13.95 18.24
N LYS A 322 -10.75 -13.78 17.71
CA LYS A 322 -9.93 -14.87 17.17
C LYS A 322 -9.60 -15.92 18.23
N GLY A 323 -9.41 -15.49 19.48
CA GLY A 323 -9.17 -16.36 20.63
C GLY A 323 -10.43 -17.00 21.23
N ASN A 324 -11.61 -16.58 20.78
CA ASN A 324 -12.90 -16.95 21.38
C ASN A 324 -12.96 -16.67 22.90
N LEU A 325 -12.42 -15.52 23.30
CA LEU A 325 -12.35 -15.00 24.67
C LEU A 325 -12.93 -13.58 24.73
N GLY A 326 -13.39 -13.16 25.90
CA GLY A 326 -13.64 -11.74 26.15
C GLY A 326 -12.38 -11.03 26.63
N ILE A 327 -12.41 -9.72 26.58
CA ILE A 327 -11.33 -8.84 27.05
C ILE A 327 -11.88 -7.82 28.03
N LYS A 328 -11.21 -7.68 29.18
CA LYS A 328 -11.48 -6.64 30.16
C LYS A 328 -10.30 -5.71 30.26
N LEU A 329 -10.52 -4.41 30.06
CA LEU A 329 -9.49 -3.36 30.14
C LEU A 329 -9.80 -2.38 31.27
N ASN A 330 -8.76 -1.94 31.96
CA ASN A 330 -8.79 -0.82 32.89
C ASN A 330 -7.97 0.34 32.31
N LEU A 331 -8.64 1.37 31.84
CA LEU A 331 -8.01 2.51 31.17
C LEU A 331 -7.22 3.40 32.11
N ASP A 332 -7.42 3.32 33.43
CA ASP A 332 -6.60 4.05 34.41
C ASP A 332 -5.13 3.59 34.39
N LEU A 333 -4.85 2.41 33.79
CA LEU A 333 -3.51 1.83 33.66
C LEU A 333 -2.86 2.10 32.29
N VAL A 334 -3.59 2.67 31.35
CA VAL A 334 -3.07 2.99 30.00
C VAL A 334 -2.16 4.20 30.07
N PRO A 335 -0.90 4.11 29.56
CA PRO A 335 -0.01 5.26 29.48
C PRO A 335 -0.58 6.35 28.55
N THR A 336 -0.76 7.57 29.05
CA THR A 336 -1.28 8.71 28.29
C THR A 336 -0.28 9.85 28.21
N ARG A 337 -0.28 10.59 27.08
CA ARG A 337 0.50 11.82 26.90
C ARG A 337 -0.19 13.03 27.53
N GLU A 338 -1.51 12.98 27.59
CA GLU A 338 -2.35 14.09 27.98
C GLU A 338 -3.14 13.75 29.25
N GLU A 339 -3.35 14.75 30.08
CA GLU A 339 -4.14 14.61 31.29
C GLU A 339 -5.64 14.60 30.97
N ASN A 340 -6.42 13.90 31.81
CA ASN A 340 -7.89 13.89 31.77
C ASN A 340 -8.48 13.40 30.44
N MET A 341 -7.86 12.43 29.82
CA MET A 341 -8.46 11.74 28.68
C MET A 341 -9.68 10.93 29.13
N THR A 342 -10.76 11.01 28.36
CA THR A 342 -11.97 10.23 28.58
C THR A 342 -11.83 8.79 28.09
N ALA A 343 -12.69 7.87 28.55
CA ALA A 343 -12.71 6.51 28.04
C ALA A 343 -12.95 6.47 26.52
N TYR A 344 -13.83 7.33 26.01
CA TYR A 344 -14.08 7.50 24.58
C TYR A 344 -12.79 7.87 23.81
N GLU A 345 -12.07 8.90 24.25
CA GLU A 345 -10.82 9.34 23.61
C GLU A 345 -9.74 8.26 23.65
N MET A 346 -9.57 7.56 24.77
CA MET A 346 -8.54 6.50 24.90
C MET A 346 -8.85 5.27 24.05
N MET A 347 -10.11 4.88 23.95
CA MET A 347 -10.50 3.71 23.15
C MET A 347 -10.43 3.96 21.65
N LEU A 348 -10.66 5.20 21.19
CA LEU A 348 -10.72 5.57 19.79
C LEU A 348 -9.49 6.34 19.29
N SER A 349 -8.52 6.57 20.15
CA SER A 349 -7.23 7.15 19.78
C SER A 349 -6.48 6.23 18.82
N GLU A 350 -5.96 6.78 17.74
CA GLU A 350 -5.11 6.07 16.77
C GLU A 350 -3.65 6.54 16.84
N SER A 351 -3.20 6.96 18.04
CA SER A 351 -1.78 7.25 18.27
C SER A 351 -0.93 6.08 17.78
N GLN A 352 0.11 6.38 17.05
CA GLN A 352 0.96 5.41 16.39
C GLN A 352 1.96 4.75 17.35
N GLU A 353 2.73 3.80 16.86
CA GLU A 353 3.84 3.12 17.55
C GLU A 353 3.39 2.41 18.85
N ARG A 354 2.21 1.78 18.80
CA ARG A 354 1.63 1.04 19.93
C ARG A 354 1.30 -0.40 19.53
N MET A 355 1.47 -1.32 20.49
CA MET A 355 1.14 -2.74 20.34
C MET A 355 0.32 -3.22 21.53
N LEU A 356 -0.54 -4.21 21.31
CA LEU A 356 -1.24 -4.94 22.34
C LEU A 356 -0.79 -6.41 22.33
N MET A 357 -0.47 -6.97 23.49
CA MET A 357 -0.06 -8.37 23.61
C MET A 357 -0.83 -9.07 24.72
N VAL A 358 -0.99 -10.38 24.57
CA VAL A 358 -1.30 -11.28 25.66
C VAL A 358 -0.03 -12.04 26.03
N LEU A 359 0.39 -11.98 27.28
CA LEU A 359 1.65 -12.54 27.76
C LEU A 359 1.42 -13.61 28.82
N LYS A 360 2.43 -14.49 29.00
CA LYS A 360 2.47 -15.42 30.14
C LYS A 360 2.75 -14.66 31.43
N PRO A 361 1.91 -14.78 32.48
CA PRO A 361 2.04 -13.98 33.70
C PRO A 361 3.40 -14.10 34.38
N GLU A 362 3.97 -15.31 34.41
CA GLU A 362 5.28 -15.60 35.01
C GLU A 362 6.47 -14.94 34.29
N LYS A 363 6.26 -14.39 33.09
CA LYS A 363 7.26 -13.73 32.27
C LYS A 363 7.25 -12.19 32.36
N GLU A 364 6.31 -11.60 33.09
CA GLU A 364 6.14 -10.15 33.17
C GLU A 364 7.45 -9.40 33.43
N ARG A 365 8.24 -9.84 34.42
CA ARG A 365 9.50 -9.17 34.77
C ARG A 365 10.49 -9.17 33.60
N GLN A 366 10.55 -10.27 32.84
CA GLN A 366 11.44 -10.37 31.67
C GLN A 366 10.94 -9.44 30.55
N CYS A 367 9.64 -9.42 30.29
CA CYS A 367 9.03 -8.57 29.25
C CYS A 367 9.25 -7.07 29.58
N ARG A 368 8.96 -6.67 30.82
CA ARG A 368 9.20 -5.29 31.28
C ARG A 368 10.65 -4.86 31.12
N ALA A 369 11.61 -5.68 31.49
CA ALA A 369 13.03 -5.37 31.34
C ALA A 369 13.47 -5.17 29.88
N ILE A 370 12.87 -5.89 28.93
CA ILE A 370 13.12 -5.69 27.48
C ILE A 370 12.61 -4.31 27.06
N PHE A 371 11.38 -3.93 27.41
CA PHE A 371 10.82 -2.64 27.01
C PHE A 371 11.50 -1.46 27.71
N GLU A 372 11.89 -1.59 28.98
CA GLU A 372 12.73 -0.61 29.70
C GLU A 372 14.10 -0.43 29.03
N LYS A 373 14.73 -1.50 28.56
CA LYS A 373 15.99 -1.43 27.79
C LYS A 373 15.85 -0.57 26.52
N TRP A 374 14.71 -0.69 25.84
CA TRP A 374 14.43 0.06 24.62
C TRP A 374 13.78 1.43 24.87
N ASP A 375 13.63 1.85 26.14
CA ASP A 375 13.00 3.10 26.55
C ASP A 375 11.57 3.26 25.98
N LEU A 376 10.75 2.22 26.19
CA LEU A 376 9.35 2.12 25.75
C LEU A 376 8.44 1.83 26.95
N ASP A 377 7.20 2.33 26.89
CA ASP A 377 6.21 2.05 27.90
C ASP A 377 5.79 0.55 27.88
N PHE A 378 5.54 0.02 29.07
CA PHE A 378 5.04 -1.33 29.31
C PHE A 378 4.01 -1.28 30.44
N ALA A 379 2.74 -1.56 30.16
CA ALA A 379 1.67 -1.54 31.14
C ALA A 379 0.74 -2.74 30.98
N ILE A 380 0.45 -3.46 32.08
CA ILE A 380 -0.64 -4.41 32.11
C ILE A 380 -1.92 -3.61 32.25
N VAL A 381 -2.74 -3.61 31.21
CA VAL A 381 -3.95 -2.78 31.12
C VAL A 381 -5.24 -3.58 31.25
N GLY A 382 -5.14 -4.91 31.36
CA GLY A 382 -6.33 -5.75 31.46
C GLY A 382 -6.01 -7.24 31.50
N GLU A 383 -7.04 -8.03 31.28
CA GLU A 383 -6.98 -9.49 31.28
C GLU A 383 -7.97 -10.09 30.28
N THR A 384 -7.64 -11.31 29.81
CA THR A 384 -8.59 -12.15 29.06
C THR A 384 -9.61 -12.77 30.00
N ILE A 385 -10.88 -12.80 29.60
CA ILE A 385 -11.98 -13.38 30.39
C ILE A 385 -12.68 -14.49 29.60
N LYS A 386 -13.40 -15.35 30.32
CA LYS A 386 -14.12 -16.48 29.71
C LYS A 386 -15.39 -16.06 28.97
N GLU A 387 -16.08 -15.06 29.53
CA GLU A 387 -17.33 -14.53 29.01
C GLU A 387 -17.09 -13.82 27.68
N ASP A 388 -17.99 -13.95 26.70
CA ASP A 388 -17.97 -13.20 25.44
C ASP A 388 -18.35 -11.73 25.68
N LEU A 389 -17.48 -11.00 26.38
CA LEU A 389 -17.70 -9.59 26.74
C LEU A 389 -16.46 -8.75 26.49
N PHE A 390 -16.68 -7.54 26.00
CA PHE A 390 -15.72 -6.46 25.98
C PHE A 390 -16.08 -5.48 27.09
N ILE A 391 -15.25 -5.42 28.14
CA ILE A 391 -15.50 -4.62 29.34
C ILE A 391 -14.42 -3.55 29.46
N ILE A 392 -14.85 -2.29 29.56
CA ILE A 392 -13.99 -1.12 29.72
C ILE A 392 -14.28 -0.45 31.06
N GLU A 393 -13.27 -0.39 31.92
CA GLU A 393 -13.30 0.32 33.18
C GLU A 393 -12.47 1.61 33.10
N HIS A 394 -12.98 2.69 33.66
CA HIS A 394 -12.29 3.97 33.80
C HIS A 394 -12.85 4.78 34.98
N ASP A 395 -11.96 5.40 35.77
CA ASP A 395 -12.31 6.14 36.99
C ASP A 395 -13.16 5.32 37.98
N GLY A 396 -12.94 3.99 38.04
CA GLY A 396 -13.67 3.07 38.90
C GLY A 396 -15.10 2.75 38.45
N GLU A 397 -15.48 3.10 37.23
CA GLU A 397 -16.79 2.84 36.64
C GLU A 397 -16.64 2.01 35.34
N ILE A 398 -17.67 1.20 35.04
CA ILE A 398 -17.77 0.52 33.75
C ILE A 398 -18.28 1.53 32.72
N LYS A 399 -17.43 1.84 31.70
CA LYS A 399 -17.75 2.78 30.62
C LYS A 399 -18.30 2.07 29.38
N ALA A 400 -17.96 0.78 29.20
CA ALA A 400 -18.55 -0.07 28.17
C ALA A 400 -18.63 -1.52 28.65
N GLN A 401 -19.74 -2.20 28.30
CA GLN A 401 -19.91 -3.63 28.49
C GLN A 401 -20.82 -4.17 27.40
N VAL A 402 -20.21 -4.78 26.38
CA VAL A 402 -20.91 -5.25 25.18
C VAL A 402 -20.43 -6.66 24.80
N PRO A 403 -21.25 -7.47 24.09
CA PRO A 403 -20.78 -8.73 23.55
C PRO A 403 -19.63 -8.50 22.56
N LEU A 404 -18.49 -9.15 22.75
CA LEU A 404 -17.29 -8.91 21.95
C LEU A 404 -17.50 -9.32 20.48
N LYS A 405 -18.14 -10.48 20.24
CA LYS A 405 -18.43 -10.97 18.88
C LYS A 405 -19.39 -10.07 18.10
N ALA A 406 -20.19 -9.25 18.75
CA ALA A 406 -21.04 -8.28 18.07
C ALA A 406 -20.23 -7.18 17.37
N LEU A 407 -19.03 -6.90 17.88
CA LEU A 407 -18.15 -5.87 17.31
C LEU A 407 -17.37 -6.34 16.09
N SER A 408 -17.18 -7.66 15.91
CA SER A 408 -16.36 -8.27 14.86
C SER A 408 -17.14 -9.22 13.95
N GLY A 409 -17.27 -10.49 14.34
CA GLY A 409 -17.84 -11.55 13.53
C GLY A 409 -19.31 -11.38 13.13
N ASN A 410 -20.08 -10.66 13.93
CA ASN A 410 -21.51 -10.37 13.72
C ASN A 410 -21.75 -8.91 13.29
N SER A 411 -20.74 -8.21 12.78
CA SER A 411 -20.90 -6.87 12.20
C SER A 411 -21.86 -6.90 10.99
N PRO A 412 -22.55 -5.79 10.66
CA PRO A 412 -23.41 -5.71 9.48
C PRO A 412 -22.69 -6.14 8.19
N GLU A 413 -23.40 -6.84 7.31
CA GLU A 413 -22.93 -7.20 5.97
C GLU A 413 -24.02 -6.85 4.97
N TYR A 414 -23.68 -6.02 3.96
CA TYR A 414 -24.62 -5.53 2.97
C TYR A 414 -24.46 -6.25 1.63
N ASP A 415 -25.58 -6.61 1.03
CA ASP A 415 -25.67 -7.01 -0.38
C ASP A 415 -26.14 -5.80 -1.19
N ARG A 416 -25.23 -4.88 -1.47
CA ARG A 416 -25.57 -3.64 -2.16
C ARG A 416 -25.95 -3.92 -3.63
N PRO A 417 -26.98 -3.23 -4.15
CA PRO A 417 -27.34 -3.35 -5.56
C PRO A 417 -26.22 -2.83 -6.45
N TRP A 418 -26.01 -3.49 -7.59
CA TRP A 418 -25.00 -3.07 -8.55
C TRP A 418 -25.48 -3.26 -10.00
N VAL A 419 -24.87 -2.51 -10.91
CA VAL A 419 -25.11 -2.59 -12.35
C VAL A 419 -23.79 -2.65 -13.10
N VAL A 420 -23.78 -3.26 -14.27
CA VAL A 420 -22.60 -3.28 -15.14
C VAL A 420 -22.35 -1.86 -15.65
N PRO A 421 -21.16 -1.28 -15.42
CA PRO A 421 -20.81 0.04 -15.91
C PRO A 421 -20.90 0.14 -17.43
N GLN A 422 -21.22 1.33 -17.92
CA GLN A 422 -21.29 1.57 -19.37
C GLN A 422 -19.90 1.52 -19.98
N LYS A 423 -19.74 0.73 -21.06
CA LYS A 423 -18.48 0.67 -21.81
C LYS A 423 -18.22 1.99 -22.55
N PRO A 424 -16.94 2.38 -22.71
CA PRO A 424 -16.57 3.56 -23.49
C PRO A 424 -17.00 3.40 -24.96
N LYS A 425 -17.05 4.51 -25.67
CA LYS A 425 -17.29 4.50 -27.12
C LYS A 425 -16.16 3.74 -27.83
N PRO A 426 -16.44 3.07 -28.96
CA PRO A 426 -15.37 2.50 -29.77
C PRO A 426 -14.36 3.57 -30.18
N LEU A 427 -13.08 3.21 -30.14
CA LEU A 427 -12.03 4.09 -30.65
C LEU A 427 -12.26 4.33 -32.16
N SER A 428 -12.31 5.59 -32.56
CA SER A 428 -12.33 5.98 -33.98
C SER A 428 -10.95 5.72 -34.59
N GLU A 429 -10.89 5.62 -35.94
CA GLU A 429 -9.61 5.52 -36.64
C GLU A 429 -8.68 6.68 -36.24
N THR A 430 -7.50 6.35 -35.75
CA THR A 430 -6.48 7.32 -35.37
C THR A 430 -5.57 7.62 -36.55
N GLN A 431 -5.14 8.86 -36.70
CA GLN A 431 -4.15 9.24 -37.69
C GLN A 431 -2.77 8.66 -37.32
N SER A 432 -2.00 8.26 -38.32
CA SER A 432 -0.59 7.91 -38.13
C SER A 432 0.19 9.12 -37.61
N ILE A 433 0.99 8.91 -36.60
CA ILE A 433 1.85 9.94 -35.99
C ILE A 433 3.33 9.65 -36.26
N ASN A 434 4.13 10.71 -36.27
CA ASN A 434 5.57 10.56 -36.27
C ASN A 434 6.02 9.82 -34.99
N PRO A 435 6.69 8.66 -35.06
CA PRO A 435 7.06 7.87 -33.88
C PRO A 435 7.94 8.64 -32.88
N ILE A 436 8.81 9.55 -33.36
CA ILE A 436 9.65 10.36 -32.46
C ILE A 436 8.81 11.40 -31.70
N GLU A 437 7.83 12.01 -32.36
CA GLU A 437 6.91 12.96 -31.70
C GLU A 437 5.99 12.24 -30.71
N GLY A 438 5.49 11.05 -31.08
CA GLY A 438 4.70 10.20 -30.19
C GLY A 438 5.47 9.79 -28.93
N LEU A 439 6.69 9.29 -29.10
CA LEU A 439 7.56 8.93 -27.99
C LEU A 439 7.90 10.17 -27.14
N GLN A 440 8.23 11.30 -27.75
CA GLN A 440 8.51 12.54 -27.01
C GLN A 440 7.32 13.00 -26.17
N SER A 441 6.11 12.90 -26.69
CA SER A 441 4.90 13.25 -25.92
C SER A 441 4.76 12.36 -24.68
N ILE A 442 4.91 11.05 -24.84
CA ILE A 442 4.81 10.10 -23.73
C ILE A 442 5.88 10.39 -22.67
N ILE A 443 7.18 10.44 -23.05
CA ILE A 443 8.29 10.60 -22.09
C ILE A 443 8.37 11.98 -21.43
N SER A 444 7.62 12.97 -21.92
CA SER A 444 7.49 14.29 -21.28
C SER A 444 6.28 14.36 -20.31
N SER A 445 5.38 13.39 -20.35
CA SER A 445 4.23 13.32 -19.44
C SER A 445 4.65 12.97 -18.01
N PRO A 446 4.01 13.56 -17.00
CA PRO A 446 4.24 13.21 -15.59
C PRO A 446 3.95 11.74 -15.29
N ASN A 447 3.11 11.07 -16.09
CA ASN A 447 2.81 9.65 -15.94
C ASN A 447 3.94 8.73 -16.39
N TYR A 448 4.71 9.11 -17.42
CA TYR A 448 5.65 8.20 -18.09
C TYR A 448 7.10 8.68 -18.08
N CYS A 449 7.40 9.92 -17.67
CA CYS A 449 8.78 10.37 -17.50
C CYS A 449 9.44 9.72 -16.28
N SER A 450 10.77 9.84 -16.17
CA SER A 450 11.56 9.27 -15.08
C SER A 450 11.08 9.75 -13.70
N LYS A 451 10.82 8.82 -12.80
CA LYS A 451 10.42 9.11 -11.41
C LYS A 451 11.61 9.28 -10.46
N LYS A 452 12.80 9.51 -11.00
CA LYS A 452 14.04 9.63 -10.23
C LYS A 452 13.94 10.67 -9.12
N TRP A 453 13.25 11.81 -9.37
CA TRP A 453 13.00 12.83 -8.36
C TRP A 453 12.29 12.28 -7.11
N VAL A 454 11.39 11.30 -7.28
CA VAL A 454 10.70 10.63 -6.17
C VAL A 454 11.66 9.67 -5.46
N PHE A 455 12.12 8.64 -6.17
CA PHE A 455 12.83 7.53 -5.52
C PHE A 455 14.25 7.87 -5.03
N GLN A 456 14.87 8.94 -5.51
CA GLN A 456 16.14 9.42 -4.95
C GLN A 456 16.02 9.97 -3.51
N GLN A 457 14.80 10.24 -3.03
CA GLN A 457 14.53 10.69 -1.66
C GLN A 457 14.37 9.50 -0.69
N TYR A 458 14.28 8.29 -1.22
CA TYR A 458 14.14 7.05 -0.48
C TYR A 458 15.48 6.32 -0.40
N ASP A 459 15.84 5.85 0.80
CA ASP A 459 16.99 4.97 0.93
C ASP A 459 16.61 3.56 0.44
N CYS A 460 17.07 3.22 -0.75
CA CYS A 460 16.88 1.88 -1.32
C CYS A 460 18.04 0.94 -1.00
N GLN A 461 19.10 1.40 -0.33
CA GLN A 461 20.32 0.62 -0.03
C GLN A 461 20.50 0.27 1.44
N VAL A 462 19.69 0.81 2.33
CA VAL A 462 19.72 0.43 3.75
C VAL A 462 19.55 -1.09 3.89
N MET A 463 20.22 -1.72 4.85
CA MET A 463 20.41 -3.17 5.04
C MET A 463 21.36 -3.83 4.01
N ALA A 464 21.72 -3.15 2.90
CA ALA A 464 22.66 -3.60 1.86
C ALA A 464 22.24 -4.89 1.10
N ASP A 465 20.95 -5.17 1.04
CA ASP A 465 20.41 -6.37 0.38
C ASP A 465 19.68 -6.08 -0.96
N THR A 466 19.53 -4.80 -1.36
CA THR A 466 18.91 -4.44 -2.64
C THR A 466 19.82 -4.74 -3.82
N ILE A 467 19.34 -5.56 -4.77
CA ILE A 467 20.03 -5.97 -5.99
C ILE A 467 19.55 -5.15 -7.18
N ILE A 468 18.22 -5.04 -7.35
CA ILE A 468 17.60 -4.18 -8.35
C ILE A 468 16.92 -3.02 -7.63
N ALA A 469 17.43 -1.82 -7.84
CA ALA A 469 16.93 -0.57 -7.27
C ALA A 469 15.68 -0.06 -8.02
N PRO A 470 14.93 0.92 -7.46
CA PRO A 470 13.79 1.55 -8.14
C PRO A 470 14.10 2.08 -9.54
N GLY A 471 13.10 2.07 -10.42
CA GLY A 471 13.19 2.49 -11.82
C GLY A 471 13.14 1.33 -12.82
N THR A 472 12.63 0.18 -12.36
CA THR A 472 12.30 -1.01 -13.16
C THR A 472 10.91 -1.51 -12.76
N GLY A 473 10.36 -2.48 -13.51
CA GLY A 473 9.04 -3.05 -13.21
C GLY A 473 8.96 -3.78 -11.86
N ALA A 474 10.08 -4.31 -11.34
CA ALA A 474 10.14 -4.93 -10.01
C ALA A 474 11.46 -4.64 -9.31
N GLY A 475 11.42 -4.41 -8.00
CA GLY A 475 12.58 -4.35 -7.13
C GLY A 475 13.03 -5.74 -6.70
N LEU A 476 14.32 -5.96 -6.48
CA LEU A 476 14.88 -7.24 -6.08
C LEU A 476 15.76 -7.10 -4.84
N VAL A 477 15.51 -7.95 -3.85
CA VAL A 477 16.20 -7.94 -2.55
C VAL A 477 16.74 -9.33 -2.26
N ARG A 478 17.99 -9.40 -1.80
CA ARG A 478 18.61 -10.64 -1.33
C ARG A 478 17.97 -11.10 -0.02
N VAL A 479 17.74 -12.40 0.12
CA VAL A 479 17.44 -13.03 1.41
C VAL A 479 18.75 -13.23 2.16
N HIS A 480 19.01 -12.36 3.13
CA HIS A 480 20.29 -12.31 3.85
C HIS A 480 20.71 -13.68 4.40
N GLY A 481 21.98 -14.07 4.19
CA GLY A 481 22.53 -15.35 4.62
C GLY A 481 22.22 -16.55 3.71
N THR A 482 21.51 -16.33 2.60
CA THR A 482 21.20 -17.34 1.58
C THR A 482 21.62 -16.84 0.19
N LYS A 483 21.36 -17.64 -0.84
CA LYS A 483 21.45 -17.21 -2.25
C LYS A 483 20.08 -16.92 -2.86
N LYS A 484 19.00 -17.07 -2.07
CA LYS A 484 17.64 -16.72 -2.52
C LYS A 484 17.47 -15.22 -2.64
N GLU A 485 16.55 -14.82 -3.53
CA GLU A 485 16.19 -13.43 -3.74
C GLU A 485 14.66 -13.30 -3.83
N LEU A 486 14.13 -12.16 -3.37
CA LEU A 486 12.72 -11.83 -3.43
C LEU A 486 12.50 -10.60 -4.32
N ALA A 487 11.62 -10.74 -5.29
CA ALA A 487 11.18 -9.64 -6.15
C ALA A 487 9.82 -9.11 -5.68
N PHE A 488 9.64 -7.79 -5.80
CA PHE A 488 8.44 -7.08 -5.39
C PHE A 488 7.99 -6.11 -6.49
N THR A 489 6.69 -6.10 -6.77
CA THR A 489 6.06 -5.15 -7.69
C THR A 489 4.69 -4.70 -7.19
N ALA A 490 4.20 -3.57 -7.69
CA ALA A 490 2.87 -3.06 -7.42
C ALA A 490 2.32 -2.42 -8.70
N ASP A 491 1.17 -2.92 -9.19
CA ASP A 491 0.68 -2.60 -10.52
C ASP A 491 -0.83 -2.39 -10.58
N VAL A 492 -1.25 -1.41 -11.38
CA VAL A 492 -2.63 -1.20 -11.83
C VAL A 492 -2.66 -0.20 -12.98
N THR A 493 -3.57 -0.36 -13.93
CA THR A 493 -3.90 0.66 -14.94
C THR A 493 -5.34 1.14 -14.75
N PRO A 494 -5.59 2.21 -13.95
CA PRO A 494 -6.94 2.63 -13.54
C PRO A 494 -7.87 2.96 -14.71
N ARG A 495 -7.34 3.51 -15.83
CA ARG A 495 -8.12 3.78 -17.04
C ARG A 495 -8.67 2.50 -17.69
N TYR A 496 -7.95 1.37 -17.60
CA TYR A 496 -8.44 0.06 -18.04
C TYR A 496 -9.59 -0.42 -17.17
N VAL A 497 -9.44 -0.29 -15.84
CA VAL A 497 -10.47 -0.69 -14.88
C VAL A 497 -11.74 0.15 -15.06
N LYS A 498 -11.61 1.46 -15.32
CA LYS A 498 -12.76 2.34 -15.62
C LYS A 498 -13.48 1.90 -16.89
N ALA A 499 -12.74 1.56 -17.95
CA ALA A 499 -13.28 1.21 -19.25
C ALA A 499 -13.94 -0.18 -19.26
N ASP A 500 -13.36 -1.17 -18.58
CA ASP A 500 -13.87 -2.51 -18.37
C ASP A 500 -13.29 -3.07 -17.06
N PRO A 501 -14.04 -3.00 -15.95
CA PRO A 501 -13.53 -3.39 -14.64
C PRO A 501 -13.03 -4.83 -14.54
N PHE A 502 -13.69 -5.75 -15.26
CA PHE A 502 -13.31 -7.15 -15.29
C PHE A 502 -11.96 -7.37 -15.99
N GLU A 503 -11.79 -6.82 -17.20
CA GLU A 503 -10.51 -6.92 -17.92
C GLU A 503 -9.41 -6.10 -17.21
N GLY A 504 -9.71 -4.92 -16.65
CA GLY A 504 -8.75 -4.13 -15.90
C GLY A 504 -8.30 -4.81 -14.61
N GLY A 505 -9.19 -5.52 -13.91
CA GLY A 505 -8.83 -6.36 -12.76
C GLY A 505 -7.93 -7.53 -13.14
N LYS A 506 -8.20 -8.19 -14.27
CA LYS A 506 -7.31 -9.24 -14.82
C LYS A 506 -5.94 -8.67 -15.17
N GLN A 507 -5.91 -7.50 -15.82
CA GLN A 507 -4.70 -6.85 -16.28
C GLN A 507 -3.76 -6.52 -15.09
N ALA A 508 -4.26 -5.98 -13.99
CA ALA A 508 -3.43 -5.64 -12.83
C ALA A 508 -2.66 -6.87 -12.29
N VAL A 509 -3.31 -8.04 -12.20
CA VAL A 509 -2.64 -9.28 -11.80
C VAL A 509 -1.66 -9.77 -12.88
N ALA A 510 -2.04 -9.66 -14.15
CA ALA A 510 -1.21 -10.11 -15.28
C ALA A 510 0.06 -9.25 -15.43
N GLU A 511 -0.04 -7.93 -15.21
CA GLU A 511 1.12 -7.03 -15.24
C GLU A 511 2.08 -7.32 -14.08
N ALA A 512 1.55 -7.47 -12.85
CA ALA A 512 2.36 -7.90 -11.72
C ALA A 512 3.08 -9.24 -11.98
N PHE A 513 2.40 -10.20 -12.58
CA PHE A 513 3.00 -11.47 -13.02
C PHE A 513 4.14 -11.26 -14.03
N ARG A 514 3.92 -10.40 -15.05
CA ARG A 514 4.94 -10.10 -16.06
C ARG A 514 6.16 -9.42 -15.46
N ASN A 515 5.96 -8.42 -14.60
CA ASN A 515 7.06 -7.68 -13.96
C ASN A 515 7.97 -8.60 -13.14
N LEU A 516 7.39 -9.55 -12.38
CA LEU A 516 8.17 -10.55 -11.65
C LEU A 516 8.93 -11.49 -12.59
N CYS A 517 8.30 -11.97 -13.65
CA CYS A 517 8.95 -12.81 -14.66
C CYS A 517 10.08 -12.07 -15.38
N ALA A 518 9.93 -10.76 -15.65
CA ALA A 518 10.90 -9.94 -16.35
C ALA A 518 12.23 -9.80 -15.59
N VAL A 519 12.21 -9.86 -14.26
CA VAL A 519 13.44 -9.90 -13.43
C VAL A 519 13.91 -11.32 -13.13
N GLY A 520 13.28 -12.33 -13.73
CA GLY A 520 13.64 -13.75 -13.56
C GLY A 520 13.10 -14.39 -12.28
N ALA A 521 12.19 -13.74 -11.55
CA ALA A 521 11.58 -14.24 -10.34
C ALA A 521 10.28 -15.00 -10.65
N LYS A 522 10.13 -16.18 -10.05
CA LYS A 522 8.89 -16.95 -10.14
C LYS A 522 7.82 -16.33 -9.24
N PRO A 523 6.68 -15.87 -9.79
CA PRO A 523 5.58 -15.36 -8.98
C PRO A 523 5.06 -16.41 -8.00
N ILE A 524 4.80 -16.04 -6.74
CA ILE A 524 4.38 -16.98 -5.69
C ILE A 524 3.09 -16.57 -4.98
N ALA A 525 2.82 -15.29 -4.82
CA ALA A 525 1.59 -14.78 -4.22
C ALA A 525 1.43 -13.27 -4.44
N SER A 526 0.25 -12.76 -4.11
CA SER A 526 -0.09 -11.34 -4.21
C SER A 526 -0.94 -10.84 -3.03
N THR A 527 -1.04 -9.53 -2.90
CA THR A 527 -1.92 -8.78 -2.03
C THR A 527 -2.71 -7.79 -2.88
N ASP A 528 -3.96 -7.54 -2.54
CA ASP A 528 -4.78 -6.54 -3.22
C ASP A 528 -4.95 -5.28 -2.37
N ASN A 529 -5.13 -4.14 -3.03
CA ASN A 529 -5.48 -2.87 -2.41
C ASN A 529 -6.54 -2.18 -3.28
N LEU A 530 -7.79 -2.30 -2.85
CA LEU A 530 -8.97 -1.95 -3.65
C LEU A 530 -9.44 -0.54 -3.29
N ASN A 531 -9.15 0.45 -4.14
CA ASN A 531 -9.58 1.84 -3.95
C ASN A 531 -10.70 2.19 -4.92
N PHE A 532 -11.90 2.47 -4.40
CA PHE A 532 -13.10 2.79 -5.18
C PHE A 532 -13.88 3.94 -4.54
N GLY A 533 -14.81 4.54 -5.30
CA GLY A 533 -15.73 5.54 -4.82
C GLY A 533 -16.80 4.98 -3.86
N ASN A 534 -17.94 5.68 -3.76
CA ASN A 534 -19.03 5.32 -2.86
C ASN A 534 -19.76 4.03 -3.31
N PRO A 535 -19.72 2.93 -2.53
CA PRO A 535 -20.33 1.64 -2.88
C PRO A 535 -21.87 1.67 -2.87
N GLU A 536 -22.50 2.73 -2.38
CA GLU A 536 -23.95 2.92 -2.39
C GLU A 536 -24.46 3.30 -3.78
N LYS A 537 -23.56 3.79 -4.65
CA LYS A 537 -23.83 4.04 -6.07
C LYS A 537 -23.73 2.70 -6.84
N PRO A 538 -24.82 2.21 -7.48
CA PRO A 538 -24.81 0.89 -8.13
C PRO A 538 -23.75 0.72 -9.22
N GLU A 539 -23.36 1.80 -9.91
CA GLU A 539 -22.30 1.77 -10.93
C GLU A 539 -20.93 1.57 -10.30
N ILE A 540 -20.63 2.26 -9.18
CA ILE A 540 -19.38 2.12 -8.44
C ILE A 540 -19.29 0.72 -7.82
N MET A 541 -20.38 0.24 -7.23
CA MET A 541 -20.44 -1.14 -6.72
C MET A 541 -20.22 -2.15 -7.84
N GLY A 542 -20.74 -1.90 -9.05
CA GLY A 542 -20.49 -2.72 -10.23
C GLY A 542 -19.03 -2.73 -10.68
N GLN A 543 -18.33 -1.60 -10.58
CA GLN A 543 -16.88 -1.54 -10.82
C GLN A 543 -16.12 -2.43 -9.83
N LEU A 544 -16.43 -2.34 -8.54
CA LEU A 544 -15.80 -3.14 -7.48
C LEU A 544 -16.02 -4.65 -7.72
N VAL A 545 -17.28 -5.06 -7.93
CA VAL A 545 -17.65 -6.48 -8.13
C VAL A 545 -16.91 -7.07 -9.32
N LEU A 546 -16.98 -6.41 -10.48
CA LEU A 546 -16.36 -6.93 -11.71
C LEU A 546 -14.83 -6.91 -11.63
N ALA A 547 -14.23 -5.92 -10.98
CA ALA A 547 -12.79 -5.90 -10.76
C ALA A 547 -12.33 -7.06 -9.87
N ILE A 548 -13.05 -7.33 -8.77
CA ILE A 548 -12.77 -8.50 -7.90
C ILE A 548 -12.91 -9.82 -8.69
N GLU A 549 -13.95 -9.96 -9.51
CA GLU A 549 -14.12 -11.17 -10.36
C GLU A 549 -12.95 -11.34 -11.33
N GLY A 550 -12.50 -10.26 -11.98
CA GLY A 550 -11.34 -10.26 -12.88
C GLY A 550 -10.03 -10.63 -12.16
N ILE A 551 -9.77 -10.01 -11.00
CA ILE A 551 -8.62 -10.31 -10.13
C ILE A 551 -8.66 -11.80 -9.73
N ALA A 552 -9.82 -12.30 -9.29
CA ALA A 552 -9.98 -13.69 -8.85
C ALA A 552 -9.68 -14.69 -9.98
N GLU A 553 -10.16 -14.41 -11.20
CA GLU A 553 -9.87 -15.26 -12.37
C GLU A 553 -8.38 -15.29 -12.68
N ALA A 554 -7.74 -14.12 -12.75
CA ALA A 554 -6.32 -13.99 -13.08
C ALA A 554 -5.43 -14.62 -12.01
N ALA A 555 -5.65 -14.30 -10.73
CA ALA A 555 -4.89 -14.83 -9.61
C ALA A 555 -4.97 -16.36 -9.53
N LYS A 556 -6.15 -16.93 -9.82
CA LYS A 556 -6.34 -18.39 -9.89
C LYS A 556 -5.59 -19.02 -11.06
N LYS A 557 -5.64 -18.43 -12.26
CA LYS A 557 -5.02 -18.96 -13.48
C LYS A 557 -3.50 -18.84 -13.47
N LEU A 558 -2.99 -17.73 -12.94
CA LEU A 558 -1.56 -17.45 -12.83
C LEU A 558 -0.93 -18.04 -11.55
N GLU A 559 -1.74 -18.69 -10.70
CA GLU A 559 -1.30 -19.31 -9.44
C GLU A 559 -0.65 -18.30 -8.47
N MET A 560 -1.22 -17.10 -8.41
CA MET A 560 -0.84 -16.00 -7.52
C MET A 560 -1.94 -15.78 -6.46
N PRO A 561 -2.06 -16.62 -5.42
CA PRO A 561 -3.09 -16.46 -4.40
C PRO A 561 -3.00 -15.10 -3.72
N ILE A 562 -4.16 -14.51 -3.40
CA ILE A 562 -4.29 -13.26 -2.65
C ILE A 562 -4.22 -13.61 -1.16
N VAL A 563 -3.11 -13.30 -0.50
CA VAL A 563 -2.85 -13.74 0.89
C VAL A 563 -3.10 -12.66 1.93
N SER A 564 -3.24 -11.42 1.49
CA SER A 564 -3.60 -10.26 2.32
C SER A 564 -4.26 -9.21 1.42
N GLY A 565 -4.80 -8.16 2.01
CA GLY A 565 -5.37 -7.06 1.23
C GLY A 565 -6.01 -5.99 2.10
N ASN A 566 -6.49 -4.93 1.44
CA ASN A 566 -7.21 -3.81 2.03
C ASN A 566 -8.27 -3.30 1.05
N VAL A 567 -9.38 -2.80 1.57
CA VAL A 567 -10.41 -2.12 0.77
C VAL A 567 -10.62 -0.72 1.31
N SER A 568 -10.47 0.28 0.45
CA SER A 568 -10.76 1.69 0.72
C SER A 568 -11.90 2.15 -0.18
N LEU A 569 -13.03 2.47 0.40
CA LEU A 569 -14.23 2.94 -0.29
C LEU A 569 -14.51 4.41 0.07
N TYR A 570 -15.55 4.99 -0.56
CA TYR A 570 -15.91 6.40 -0.40
C TYR A 570 -14.81 7.39 -0.82
N ASN A 571 -13.88 6.97 -1.72
CA ASN A 571 -12.90 7.87 -2.29
C ASN A 571 -13.57 8.77 -3.35
N GLU A 572 -14.30 9.77 -2.88
CA GLU A 572 -15.05 10.75 -3.67
C GLU A 572 -14.87 12.14 -3.09
N THR A 573 -14.99 13.15 -3.95
CA THR A 573 -15.00 14.56 -3.56
C THR A 573 -16.13 15.25 -4.29
N ASP A 574 -17.03 15.90 -3.55
CA ASP A 574 -18.22 16.55 -4.09
C ASP A 574 -19.07 15.63 -4.99
N GLY A 575 -19.14 14.33 -4.62
CA GLY A 575 -19.89 13.31 -5.35
C GLY A 575 -19.23 12.75 -6.61
N GLU A 576 -18.02 13.22 -6.96
CA GLU A 576 -17.22 12.71 -8.09
C GLU A 576 -16.21 11.66 -7.60
N PRO A 577 -16.29 10.41 -8.10
CA PRO A 577 -15.41 9.34 -7.66
C PRO A 577 -14.02 9.42 -8.31
N ILE A 578 -13.04 8.88 -7.62
CA ILE A 578 -11.73 8.58 -8.22
C ILE A 578 -11.86 7.57 -9.37
N LEU A 579 -10.83 7.42 -10.20
CA LEU A 579 -10.71 6.22 -11.03
C LEU A 579 -10.70 4.97 -10.16
N PRO A 580 -11.40 3.88 -10.55
CA PRO A 580 -11.32 2.61 -9.84
C PRO A 580 -9.88 2.08 -9.89
N THR A 581 -9.26 1.93 -8.73
CA THR A 581 -7.81 1.67 -8.60
C THR A 581 -7.56 0.45 -7.71
N PRO A 582 -7.79 -0.78 -8.22
CA PRO A 582 -7.46 -2.03 -7.54
C PRO A 582 -5.99 -2.39 -7.76
N THR A 583 -5.11 -1.84 -6.95
CA THR A 583 -3.66 -2.10 -7.03
C THR A 583 -3.32 -3.50 -6.55
N ILE A 584 -2.48 -4.21 -7.29
CA ILE A 584 -1.97 -5.54 -6.92
C ILE A 584 -0.51 -5.44 -6.54
N GLY A 585 -0.20 -5.70 -5.28
CA GLY A 585 1.18 -5.94 -4.84
C GLY A 585 1.52 -7.42 -5.01
N ALA A 586 2.70 -7.75 -5.52
CA ALA A 586 3.06 -9.14 -5.76
C ALA A 586 4.49 -9.47 -5.36
N VAL A 587 4.71 -10.74 -5.03
CA VAL A 587 5.99 -11.29 -4.60
C VAL A 587 6.40 -12.43 -5.50
N GLY A 588 7.67 -12.40 -5.93
CA GLY A 588 8.33 -13.46 -6.68
C GLY A 588 9.57 -13.98 -5.96
N LEU A 589 9.93 -15.23 -6.22
CA LEU A 589 11.07 -15.91 -5.61
C LEU A 589 12.06 -16.34 -6.70
N ILE A 590 13.35 -16.06 -6.47
CA ILE A 590 14.48 -16.67 -7.19
C ILE A 590 15.14 -17.65 -6.23
N GLY A 591 15.29 -18.90 -6.66
CA GLY A 591 15.87 -19.99 -5.86
C GLY A 591 17.39 -19.90 -5.74
N GLU A 592 17.99 -20.69 -4.83
CA GLU A 592 19.44 -20.66 -4.53
C GLU A 592 20.35 -20.96 -5.74
N ASP A 593 19.88 -21.76 -6.69
CA ASP A 593 20.64 -22.17 -7.89
C ASP A 593 20.25 -21.39 -9.15
N GLU A 594 19.50 -20.30 -8.97
CA GLU A 594 18.97 -19.47 -10.04
C GLU A 594 19.61 -18.08 -10.01
N GLU A 595 19.70 -17.41 -11.17
CA GLU A 595 20.18 -16.04 -11.28
C GLU A 595 19.07 -15.11 -11.78
N PRO A 596 19.04 -13.83 -11.32
CA PRO A 596 18.10 -12.83 -11.81
C PRO A 596 18.48 -12.32 -13.21
N ILE A 597 17.52 -11.65 -13.85
CA ILE A 597 17.78 -10.80 -15.03
C ILE A 597 18.03 -9.37 -14.52
N VAL A 598 19.27 -8.92 -14.52
CA VAL A 598 19.68 -7.61 -13.95
C VAL A 598 19.88 -6.51 -15.00
N ASN A 599 19.36 -6.68 -16.21
CA ASN A 599 19.43 -5.73 -17.32
C ASN A 599 20.87 -5.27 -17.67
N SER A 600 21.74 -6.25 -18.00
CA SER A 600 23.08 -6.02 -18.52
C SER A 600 23.00 -5.70 -20.02
N ILE A 601 22.81 -4.44 -20.38
CA ILE A 601 22.55 -3.96 -21.73
C ILE A 601 23.87 -3.69 -22.45
N ASN A 602 24.07 -4.29 -23.64
CA ASN A 602 25.29 -4.15 -24.41
C ASN A 602 25.02 -3.57 -25.81
N GLU A 603 26.01 -2.86 -26.36
CA GLU A 603 25.95 -2.39 -27.74
C GLU A 603 25.96 -3.61 -28.69
N GLY A 604 25.05 -3.61 -29.66
CA GLY A 604 24.83 -4.71 -30.59
C GLY A 604 23.85 -5.77 -30.14
N ASP A 605 23.29 -5.68 -28.90
CA ASP A 605 22.22 -6.58 -28.47
C ASP A 605 20.99 -6.41 -29.38
N LEU A 606 20.42 -7.54 -29.78
CA LEU A 606 19.18 -7.59 -30.55
C LEU A 606 18.00 -7.37 -29.66
N LEU A 607 17.03 -6.60 -30.12
CA LEU A 607 15.74 -6.42 -29.47
C LEU A 607 14.74 -7.42 -30.04
N LEU A 608 14.19 -8.27 -29.15
CA LEU A 608 13.19 -9.27 -29.52
C LEU A 608 11.90 -9.04 -28.70
N VAL A 609 10.76 -9.11 -29.37
CA VAL A 609 9.44 -9.14 -28.69
C VAL A 609 8.99 -10.60 -28.55
N VAL A 610 8.74 -11.02 -27.33
CA VAL A 610 8.06 -12.27 -26.97
C VAL A 610 6.58 -11.98 -26.83
N GLY A 611 5.71 -12.75 -27.52
CA GLY A 611 4.28 -12.52 -27.60
C GLY A 611 3.84 -11.91 -28.92
N VAL A 612 2.51 -11.86 -29.15
CA VAL A 612 1.91 -11.37 -30.39
C VAL A 612 1.55 -9.89 -30.24
N THR A 613 1.91 -9.07 -31.21
CA THR A 613 1.50 -7.67 -31.29
C THR A 613 0.32 -7.54 -32.26
N PHE A 614 -0.82 -7.08 -31.76
CA PHE A 614 -2.03 -6.79 -32.53
C PHE A 614 -2.20 -5.30 -32.80
N GLY A 615 -1.48 -4.45 -32.07
CA GLY A 615 -1.56 -3.00 -32.18
C GLY A 615 -2.79 -2.41 -31.50
N HIS A 616 -3.16 -2.89 -30.32
CA HIS A 616 -4.33 -2.43 -29.59
C HIS A 616 -4.09 -1.03 -28.98
N LEU A 617 -4.82 -0.03 -29.46
CA LEU A 617 -4.68 1.36 -29.04
C LEU A 617 -5.79 1.83 -28.06
N GLY A 618 -6.87 1.05 -27.86
CA GLY A 618 -7.95 1.43 -26.94
C GLY A 618 -7.43 1.63 -25.53
N GLN A 619 -7.72 2.79 -24.92
CA GLN A 619 -7.23 3.17 -23.58
C GLN A 619 -5.69 3.25 -23.44
N SER A 620 -4.93 3.30 -24.55
CA SER A 620 -3.47 3.38 -24.47
C SER A 620 -2.96 4.76 -24.07
N ALA A 621 -1.71 4.81 -23.55
CA ALA A 621 -1.02 6.06 -23.22
C ALA A 621 -0.96 7.03 -24.38
N ILE A 622 -0.69 6.55 -25.60
CA ILE A 622 -0.59 7.42 -26.78
C ILE A 622 -1.94 8.08 -27.14
N ILE A 623 -3.05 7.37 -26.93
CA ILE A 623 -4.40 7.90 -27.18
C ILE A 623 -4.77 8.96 -26.15
N ASP A 624 -4.40 8.77 -24.91
CA ASP A 624 -4.62 9.73 -23.84
C ASP A 624 -3.73 10.97 -24.03
N GLU A 625 -2.43 10.81 -24.15
CA GLU A 625 -1.43 11.89 -24.15
C GLU A 625 -1.45 12.77 -25.43
N ILE A 626 -1.74 12.20 -26.60
CA ILE A 626 -1.74 12.96 -27.87
C ILE A 626 -3.15 13.39 -28.28
N PHE A 627 -4.11 12.47 -28.17
CA PHE A 627 -5.45 12.73 -28.67
C PHE A 627 -6.41 13.19 -27.58
N ASN A 628 -6.00 13.12 -26.31
CA ASN A 628 -6.83 13.42 -25.13
C ASN A 628 -8.17 12.68 -25.18
N LEU A 629 -8.13 11.40 -25.56
CA LEU A 629 -9.28 10.52 -25.69
C LEU A 629 -9.20 9.37 -24.69
N GLN A 630 -10.36 9.01 -24.16
CA GLN A 630 -10.53 7.82 -23.30
C GLN A 630 -11.50 6.83 -23.95
N ASP A 631 -11.41 6.69 -25.27
CA ASP A 631 -12.27 5.83 -26.09
C ASP A 631 -11.62 4.43 -26.29
N GLY A 632 -12.43 3.48 -26.68
CA GLY A 632 -12.01 2.08 -26.86
C GLY A 632 -12.06 1.27 -25.56
N THR A 633 -12.12 -0.05 -25.71
CA THR A 633 -11.99 -0.97 -24.58
C THR A 633 -10.52 -1.21 -24.27
N PRO A 634 -10.16 -1.63 -23.04
CA PRO A 634 -8.80 -2.05 -22.75
C PRO A 634 -8.43 -3.31 -23.55
N PRO A 635 -7.12 -3.61 -23.71
CA PRO A 635 -6.68 -4.85 -24.35
C PRO A 635 -7.17 -6.06 -23.56
N LYS A 636 -7.56 -7.13 -24.27
CA LYS A 636 -7.97 -8.37 -23.63
C LYS A 636 -6.77 -9.11 -23.05
N VAL A 637 -6.96 -9.69 -21.88
CA VAL A 637 -5.96 -10.52 -21.20
C VAL A 637 -6.23 -11.99 -21.46
N ASP A 638 -5.33 -12.64 -22.19
CA ASP A 638 -5.32 -14.10 -22.34
C ASP A 638 -4.38 -14.72 -21.30
N LEU A 639 -4.96 -15.16 -20.20
CA LEU A 639 -4.22 -15.69 -19.05
C LEU A 639 -3.42 -16.97 -19.34
N HIS A 640 -3.78 -17.70 -20.42
CA HIS A 640 -3.00 -18.86 -20.85
C HIS A 640 -1.72 -18.40 -21.53
N VAL A 641 -1.82 -17.43 -22.43
CA VAL A 641 -0.67 -16.84 -23.13
C VAL A 641 0.23 -16.09 -22.16
N GLU A 642 -0.36 -15.34 -21.20
CA GLU A 642 0.40 -14.69 -20.10
C GLU A 642 1.30 -15.69 -19.38
N LYS A 643 0.70 -16.79 -18.93
CA LYS A 643 1.44 -17.84 -18.21
C LYS A 643 2.50 -18.49 -19.08
N GLN A 644 2.19 -18.80 -20.34
CA GLN A 644 3.09 -19.44 -21.28
C GLN A 644 4.33 -18.56 -21.55
N ASN A 645 4.11 -17.28 -21.86
CA ASN A 645 5.18 -16.36 -22.19
C ASN A 645 6.04 -16.02 -20.96
N GLY A 646 5.42 -15.84 -19.76
CA GLY A 646 6.18 -15.66 -18.52
C GLY A 646 7.07 -16.85 -18.20
N PHE A 647 6.57 -18.07 -18.28
CA PHE A 647 7.40 -19.26 -18.10
C PHE A 647 8.47 -19.44 -19.20
N PHE A 648 8.21 -18.99 -20.43
CA PHE A 648 9.25 -18.94 -21.44
C PHE A 648 10.42 -18.04 -21.04
N ILE A 649 10.14 -16.82 -20.49
CA ILE A 649 11.18 -15.93 -19.95
C ILE A 649 11.94 -16.63 -18.81
N LEU A 650 11.23 -17.17 -17.80
CA LEU A 650 11.86 -17.82 -16.64
C LEU A 650 12.75 -19.00 -17.02
N ASN A 651 12.31 -19.85 -17.94
CA ASN A 651 13.05 -21.02 -18.37
C ASN A 651 14.28 -20.68 -19.25
N ASN A 652 14.32 -19.48 -19.80
CA ASN A 652 15.39 -19.03 -20.73
C ASN A 652 16.19 -17.83 -20.20
N LYS A 653 16.03 -17.44 -18.93
CA LYS A 653 16.64 -16.23 -18.36
C LYS A 653 18.17 -16.14 -18.54
N HIS A 654 18.86 -17.27 -18.56
CA HIS A 654 20.31 -17.35 -18.83
C HIS A 654 20.72 -16.95 -20.27
N LEU A 655 19.76 -16.82 -21.19
CA LEU A 655 19.94 -16.36 -22.58
C LEU A 655 19.49 -14.90 -22.78
N ILE A 656 19.15 -14.20 -21.72
CA ILE A 656 18.55 -12.86 -21.76
C ILE A 656 19.46 -11.90 -21.01
N ASN A 657 19.97 -10.88 -21.71
CA ASN A 657 20.81 -9.84 -21.11
C ASN A 657 19.96 -8.78 -20.39
N ALA A 658 18.79 -8.43 -20.95
CA ALA A 658 17.83 -7.51 -20.36
C ALA A 658 16.41 -7.92 -20.74
N CYS A 659 15.46 -7.64 -19.83
CA CYS A 659 14.05 -7.91 -20.04
C CYS A 659 13.19 -6.84 -19.36
N THR A 660 12.11 -6.45 -20.02
CA THR A 660 11.00 -5.69 -19.43
C THR A 660 9.70 -6.23 -19.99
N ASP A 661 8.59 -6.09 -19.23
CA ASP A 661 7.28 -6.34 -19.79
C ASP A 661 6.92 -5.25 -20.81
N LEU A 662 5.90 -5.49 -21.62
CA LEU A 662 5.31 -4.48 -22.50
C LEU A 662 3.93 -4.10 -21.96
N SER A 663 3.82 -2.87 -21.47
CA SER A 663 2.64 -2.28 -20.87
C SER A 663 2.40 -0.87 -21.45
N ASP A 664 2.29 0.15 -20.60
CA ASP A 664 2.08 1.55 -20.99
C ASP A 664 3.09 2.00 -22.06
N GLY A 665 2.58 2.65 -23.13
CA GLY A 665 3.41 3.18 -24.22
C GLY A 665 4.01 2.13 -25.17
N GLY A 666 3.74 0.84 -24.96
CA GLY A 666 4.06 -0.27 -25.83
C GLY A 666 5.57 -0.45 -26.11
N ILE A 667 5.88 -0.93 -27.31
CA ILE A 667 7.27 -1.22 -27.74
C ILE A 667 8.15 0.04 -27.73
N ALA A 668 7.59 1.19 -28.13
CA ALA A 668 8.37 2.42 -28.26
C ALA A 668 8.92 2.90 -26.92
N LEU A 669 8.10 2.93 -25.88
CA LEU A 669 8.52 3.34 -24.53
C LEU A 669 9.47 2.30 -23.91
N ALA A 670 9.13 1.03 -23.95
CA ALA A 670 9.96 -0.04 -23.37
C ALA A 670 11.36 -0.12 -24.00
N ALA A 671 11.47 0.00 -25.35
CA ALA A 671 12.75 0.02 -26.03
C ALA A 671 13.55 1.28 -25.69
N PHE A 672 12.89 2.43 -25.58
CA PHE A 672 13.52 3.68 -25.14
C PHE A 672 14.07 3.59 -23.72
N GLU A 673 13.34 3.02 -22.78
CA GLU A 673 13.79 2.86 -21.40
C GLU A 673 15.00 1.92 -21.29
N LEU A 674 15.03 0.82 -22.04
CA LEU A 674 16.22 -0.04 -22.11
C LEU A 674 17.42 0.72 -22.71
N ALA A 675 17.22 1.49 -23.78
CA ALA A 675 18.27 2.31 -24.39
C ALA A 675 18.79 3.38 -23.40
N GLU A 676 17.91 4.02 -22.66
CA GLU A 676 18.26 5.05 -21.66
C GLU A 676 19.11 4.46 -20.53
N LYS A 677 18.74 3.29 -20.00
CA LYS A 677 19.51 2.57 -18.97
C LYS A 677 20.89 2.15 -19.46
N GLY A 678 20.99 1.68 -20.70
CA GLY A 678 22.26 1.31 -21.35
C GLY A 678 23.07 2.51 -21.82
N ASN A 679 22.51 3.71 -21.82
CA ASN A 679 23.07 4.91 -22.49
C ASN A 679 23.39 4.67 -23.96
N LEU A 680 22.55 3.91 -24.66
CA LEU A 680 22.72 3.51 -26.08
C LEU A 680 21.58 4.10 -26.91
N GLY A 681 21.80 4.18 -28.24
CA GLY A 681 20.71 4.38 -29.19
C GLY A 681 19.93 3.11 -29.45
N ILE A 682 18.88 3.23 -30.26
CA ILE A 682 18.10 2.10 -30.81
C ILE A 682 17.85 2.29 -32.31
N GLU A 683 17.78 1.18 -33.00
CA GLU A 683 17.28 1.12 -34.37
C GLU A 683 16.20 0.05 -34.47
N ILE A 684 14.96 0.47 -34.74
CA ILE A 684 13.79 -0.38 -34.91
C ILE A 684 13.17 -0.07 -36.26
N ASP A 685 13.02 -1.08 -37.13
CA ASP A 685 12.51 -0.91 -38.48
C ASP A 685 10.97 -1.03 -38.55
N ILE A 686 10.29 -0.28 -37.66
CA ILE A 686 8.83 -0.20 -37.56
C ILE A 686 8.46 1.28 -37.44
N THR A 687 7.44 1.70 -38.19
CA THR A 687 6.92 3.08 -38.17
C THR A 687 5.40 3.13 -37.85
N ASP A 688 4.73 1.99 -37.88
CA ASP A 688 3.30 1.92 -37.64
C ASP A 688 2.96 2.24 -36.20
N THR A 689 2.09 3.25 -36.01
CA THR A 689 1.67 3.77 -34.69
C THR A 689 1.08 2.68 -33.80
N ALA A 690 0.21 1.83 -34.36
CA ALA A 690 -0.46 0.79 -33.59
C ALA A 690 0.53 -0.30 -33.13
N THR A 691 1.49 -0.67 -33.96
CA THR A 691 2.54 -1.64 -33.58
C THR A 691 3.48 -1.10 -32.53
N LEU A 692 3.90 0.19 -32.64
CA LEU A 692 4.86 0.80 -31.71
C LEU A 692 4.27 1.13 -30.37
N PHE A 693 3.04 1.66 -30.33
CA PHE A 693 2.41 2.21 -29.12
C PHE A 693 1.22 1.38 -28.63
N GLY A 694 0.88 0.28 -29.33
CA GLY A 694 -0.18 -0.61 -28.89
C GLY A 694 0.19 -1.32 -27.58
N GLU A 695 -0.79 -1.44 -26.66
CA GLU A 695 -0.60 -1.95 -25.30
C GLU A 695 -1.17 -3.37 -25.17
N ASP A 696 -0.95 -4.22 -26.19
CA ASP A 696 -1.34 -5.63 -26.13
C ASP A 696 -0.68 -6.32 -24.94
N GLN A 697 -1.42 -7.23 -24.33
CA GLN A 697 -1.01 -7.97 -23.14
C GLN A 697 -0.13 -9.19 -23.46
N ALA A 698 0.40 -9.88 -22.45
CA ALA A 698 1.22 -11.09 -22.56
C ALA A 698 2.50 -10.91 -23.39
N ARG A 699 3.11 -9.74 -23.34
CA ARG A 699 4.34 -9.45 -24.11
C ARG A 699 5.50 -9.04 -23.23
N TYR A 700 6.72 -9.37 -23.72
CA TYR A 700 7.99 -8.93 -23.14
C TYR A 700 8.88 -8.37 -24.23
N LEU A 701 9.67 -7.37 -23.91
CA LEU A 701 10.81 -6.91 -24.70
C LEU A 701 12.09 -7.45 -24.06
N ILE A 702 12.87 -8.20 -24.81
CA ILE A 702 14.15 -8.74 -24.35
C ILE A 702 15.30 -8.25 -25.22
N ALA A 703 16.47 -8.09 -24.58
CA ALA A 703 17.73 -7.81 -25.26
C ALA A 703 18.69 -8.99 -25.06
N CYS A 704 19.36 -9.42 -26.14
CA CYS A 704 20.31 -10.53 -26.12
C CYS A 704 21.29 -10.43 -27.29
N ASN A 705 22.42 -11.12 -27.20
CA ASN A 705 23.36 -11.18 -28.35
C ASN A 705 22.81 -12.12 -29.43
N PHE A 706 23.51 -12.15 -30.59
CA PHE A 706 23.10 -12.93 -31.75
C PHE A 706 23.00 -14.44 -31.45
N ASP A 707 24.00 -15.03 -30.80
CA ASP A 707 24.03 -16.46 -30.54
C ASP A 707 22.92 -16.88 -29.56
N GLN A 708 22.62 -16.05 -28.56
CA GLN A 708 21.53 -16.23 -27.64
C GLN A 708 20.17 -16.13 -28.36
N ALA A 709 20.01 -15.18 -29.29
CA ALA A 709 18.81 -15.02 -30.10
C ALA A 709 18.47 -16.27 -30.93
N GLU A 710 19.47 -16.84 -31.60
CA GLU A 710 19.29 -18.07 -32.37
C GLU A 710 18.76 -19.23 -31.51
N LEU A 711 19.30 -19.39 -30.30
CA LEU A 711 18.82 -20.39 -29.36
C LEU A 711 17.38 -20.09 -28.88
N LEU A 712 17.08 -18.82 -28.61
CA LEU A 712 15.75 -18.39 -28.19
C LEU A 712 14.70 -18.66 -29.30
N PHE A 713 15.03 -18.42 -30.57
CA PHE A 713 14.16 -18.76 -31.70
C PHE A 713 13.86 -20.26 -31.81
N VAL A 714 14.86 -21.12 -31.55
CA VAL A 714 14.67 -22.58 -31.55
C VAL A 714 13.74 -22.98 -30.42
N ARG A 715 14.02 -22.51 -29.18
CA ARG A 715 13.19 -22.85 -27.99
C ARG A 715 11.77 -22.30 -28.09
N ALA A 716 11.59 -21.12 -28.67
CA ALA A 716 10.27 -20.54 -28.89
C ALA A 716 9.40 -21.42 -29.84
N ARG A 717 10.01 -21.94 -30.92
CA ARG A 717 9.31 -22.89 -31.82
C ARG A 717 8.93 -24.18 -31.11
N GLU A 718 9.83 -24.74 -30.29
CA GLU A 718 9.55 -25.97 -29.54
C GLU A 718 8.40 -25.78 -28.51
N GLN A 719 8.30 -24.58 -27.92
CA GLN A 719 7.30 -24.26 -26.92
C GLN A 719 6.05 -23.54 -27.49
N ASN A 720 5.97 -23.38 -28.82
CA ASN A 720 4.90 -22.67 -29.49
C ASN A 720 4.69 -21.24 -28.98
N VAL A 721 5.81 -20.54 -28.68
CA VAL A 721 5.83 -19.12 -28.27
C VAL A 721 6.18 -18.26 -29.47
N THR A 722 5.45 -17.16 -29.66
CA THR A 722 5.80 -16.18 -30.70
C THR A 722 6.95 -15.31 -30.22
N ILE A 723 8.00 -15.20 -31.04
CA ILE A 723 9.12 -14.33 -30.81
C ILE A 723 9.58 -13.69 -32.14
N ASN A 724 9.79 -12.37 -32.13
CA ASN A 724 10.17 -11.62 -33.30
C ASN A 724 11.33 -10.66 -33.01
N LYS A 725 12.33 -10.62 -33.88
CA LYS A 725 13.33 -9.55 -33.85
C LYS A 725 12.70 -8.27 -34.38
N ILE A 726 12.84 -7.18 -33.65
CA ILE A 726 12.32 -5.86 -34.03
C ILE A 726 13.39 -4.80 -34.23
N GLY A 727 14.60 -5.00 -33.72
CA GLY A 727 15.64 -3.97 -33.80
C GLY A 727 16.94 -4.38 -33.12
N VAL A 728 17.78 -3.37 -32.87
CA VAL A 728 19.10 -3.50 -32.22
C VAL A 728 19.36 -2.29 -31.32
N LEU A 729 20.09 -2.54 -30.24
CA LEU A 729 20.62 -1.50 -29.32
C LEU A 729 22.01 -1.07 -29.79
N GLY A 730 22.26 0.23 -29.88
CA GLY A 730 23.58 0.78 -30.23
C GLY A 730 23.52 2.15 -30.86
N GLY A 731 24.69 2.76 -31.01
CA GLY A 731 24.84 4.09 -31.62
C GLY A 731 24.33 5.24 -30.71
N ASP A 732 24.09 6.38 -31.36
CA ASP A 732 23.76 7.66 -30.70
C ASP A 732 22.37 8.21 -31.05
N GLU A 733 21.55 7.43 -31.74
CA GLU A 733 20.25 7.87 -32.22
C GLU A 733 19.13 6.96 -31.72
N ILE A 734 17.97 7.54 -31.55
CA ILE A 734 16.69 6.83 -31.38
C ILE A 734 16.03 6.85 -32.75
N LYS A 735 15.88 5.68 -33.37
CA LYS A 735 15.44 5.53 -34.77
C LYS A 735 14.31 4.53 -34.92
N PHE A 736 13.24 4.96 -35.59
CA PHE A 736 12.11 4.14 -36.02
C PHE A 736 11.92 4.28 -37.54
N GLY A 737 12.37 3.28 -38.31
CA GLY A 737 12.39 3.37 -39.77
C GLY A 737 13.20 4.57 -40.25
N GLU A 738 12.54 5.49 -41.00
CA GLU A 738 13.14 6.74 -41.50
C GLU A 738 13.14 7.88 -40.46
N PHE A 739 12.44 7.76 -39.33
CA PHE A 739 12.36 8.80 -38.30
C PHE A 739 13.45 8.61 -37.26
N TYR A 740 14.22 9.65 -36.97
CA TYR A 740 15.29 9.57 -35.98
C TYR A 740 15.57 10.91 -35.28
N THR A 741 16.20 10.81 -34.12
CA THR A 741 16.72 11.95 -33.37
C THR A 741 17.90 11.52 -32.49
N ARG A 742 18.69 12.49 -32.02
CA ARG A 742 19.79 12.20 -31.07
C ARG A 742 19.22 11.70 -29.75
N LYS A 743 19.78 10.59 -29.21
CA LYS A 743 19.37 10.01 -27.92
C LYS A 743 19.44 11.00 -26.76
N ASP A 744 20.53 11.83 -26.70
CA ASP A 744 20.75 12.77 -25.61
C ASP A 744 19.60 13.78 -25.44
N ARG A 745 18.92 14.14 -26.55
CA ARG A 745 17.75 15.03 -26.50
C ARG A 745 16.60 14.38 -25.76
N LEU A 746 16.25 13.16 -26.12
CA LEU A 746 15.10 12.45 -25.51
C LEU A 746 15.44 12.00 -24.09
N PHE A 747 16.67 11.55 -23.82
CA PHE A 747 17.12 11.18 -22.47
C PHE A 747 17.02 12.35 -21.49
N ARG A 748 17.37 13.57 -21.94
CA ARG A 748 17.19 14.77 -21.11
C ARG A 748 15.72 15.03 -20.81
N ILE A 749 14.85 15.01 -21.82
CA ILE A 749 13.41 15.19 -21.65
C ILE A 749 12.90 14.18 -20.62
N PHE A 750 13.18 12.89 -20.80
CA PHE A 750 12.74 11.84 -19.90
C PHE A 750 13.21 12.06 -18.44
N ARG A 751 14.49 12.40 -18.26
CA ARG A 751 15.10 12.54 -16.92
C ARG A 751 14.65 13.78 -16.16
N ASP A 752 14.46 14.90 -16.88
CA ASP A 752 14.30 16.21 -16.26
C ASP A 752 12.84 16.61 -16.11
N SER A 753 11.92 16.13 -16.96
CA SER A 753 10.52 16.56 -17.01
C SER A 753 9.82 16.46 -15.65
N PHE A 754 9.99 15.37 -14.91
CA PHE A 754 9.33 15.24 -13.59
C PHE A 754 9.80 16.31 -12.61
N GLY A 755 11.11 16.54 -12.53
CA GLY A 755 11.69 17.57 -11.66
C GLY A 755 11.25 18.99 -12.04
N GLU A 756 11.01 19.27 -13.33
CA GLU A 756 10.53 20.58 -13.79
C GLU A 756 9.10 20.89 -13.30
N PHE A 757 8.27 19.88 -13.09
CA PHE A 757 6.93 20.06 -12.52
C PHE A 757 6.96 20.42 -11.03
N PHE A 758 7.98 19.97 -10.28
CA PHE A 758 8.01 20.07 -8.82
C PHE A 758 9.09 21.00 -8.25
N ASN A 759 10.04 21.49 -9.07
CA ASN A 759 11.08 22.45 -8.67
C ASN A 759 10.62 23.93 -8.64
#